data_80a9a6ab2b2ebcef83f27e698abbc64f
#
_entry.id   80a9a6ab2b2ebcef83f27e698abbc64f
#
_cell.length_a   1.000
_cell.length_b   1.000
_cell.length_c   1.000
_cell.angle_alpha   90.00
_cell.angle_beta   90.00
_cell.angle_gamma   90.00
#
_symmetry.space_group_name_H-M   'P 1'
#
loop_
_entity.id
_entity.type
_entity.pdbx_description
1 polymer ?
#
loop_
_entity_poly.entity_id
_entity_poly.type
_entity_poly.pdbx_seq_one_letter_code
_entity_poly.pdbx_strand_id
1 'polypeptide(L)'
;MKNIITTILLTASVSLLHAQIDRTTAPKPGIAPKINIGTPASFTLDNGLKVFVVENHKLPKVSFQLTIDKDPVLENGTVGLADMMGDMLSAGTTTKTKAQIDEEIDFVGASVSTFSSGFYASSLTKHSDKVLGIASDILLNPAFPQDELDKKKKRAFSSLKSLATNADAIAGRVTSVLKYGKNHPYGEVQMKSDIENITIDACKKYYETYFRPNISYLVIVGDITVEDAKKLTEKYLGTWQKADVPEHKYDMPSATKGVRVAFVNKPGAVQSVIKVIYPIDYKIGAPDAAAVSVMSNIFGGAFSSYLNANLREDKAYTYGARGGVRADNRVGSFNAGASVRNEVTDSSVTQFLFEMNHIINEKPSQADLDRIKNNMNGGFALSLENDQTIARFALNIERYGLPKDYYQTYLSRLQNVQFADVGAAARKYIHPENCIILVVGNKDIAGTLTKFDSDGVIEFYDINGDVKVDKPAKELPLGLTAEKVLEDYFFAITGESTMKSVEKKYKKIKDITIVMETEMQGMKLQITTKQMAPNKSFFELNMQGMTVQKQVFDGKNGGSSGMQGKKALEGEELEAMKEQAIMNKELKYKELGYTLKLESIEEVNGKDAYKVTITNSEGEVKYDYFDVESSLKVYTTSTEKGPDGTEMESYSEYSDYKDVNGIKYPFTRTRNMGPQVVELTVTDIKVNAKVKASEFTWE
;
A
#
# COMPACT_ATOMS: atom_id res chain seq x y z
N MET A 1 44.49 25.52 60.66
CA MET A 1 44.05 25.70 59.27
C MET A 1 43.83 24.43 58.48
N LYS A 2 44.67 23.38 58.55
CA LYS A 2 44.45 22.10 57.85
C LYS A 2 43.10 21.40 58.22
N ASN A 3 42.76 21.36 59.51
CA ASN A 3 41.54 20.70 59.94
C ASN A 3 40.24 21.44 59.54
N ILE A 4 40.29 22.76 59.37
CA ILE A 4 39.14 23.57 58.93
C ILE A 4 38.88 23.37 57.42
N ILE A 5 39.92 23.25 56.62
CA ILE A 5 39.84 23.01 55.18
C ILE A 5 39.30 21.58 54.93
N THR A 6 39.71 20.60 55.72
CA THR A 6 39.21 19.23 55.59
C THR A 6 37.72 19.10 55.97
N THR A 7 37.26 19.85 57.00
CA THR A 7 35.85 19.88 57.39
C THR A 7 34.98 20.61 56.35
N ILE A 8 35.45 21.67 55.75
CA ILE A 8 34.74 22.41 54.68
C ILE A 8 34.66 21.56 53.42
N LEU A 9 35.70 20.79 53.06
CA LEU A 9 35.67 19.86 51.91
C LEU A 9 34.73 18.67 52.18
N LEU A 10 34.64 18.13 53.42
CA LEU A 10 33.70 17.06 53.73
C LEU A 10 32.24 17.54 53.72
N THR A 11 31.95 18.76 54.21
CA THR A 11 30.58 19.31 54.17
C THR A 11 30.16 19.70 52.76
N ALA A 12 31.06 20.17 51.89
CA ALA A 12 30.79 20.43 50.51
C ALA A 12 30.53 19.13 49.71
N SER A 13 31.21 18.03 50.05
CA SER A 13 30.99 16.72 49.41
C SER A 13 29.63 16.10 49.80
N VAL A 14 29.15 16.31 51.02
CA VAL A 14 27.84 15.84 51.47
C VAL A 14 26.70 16.64 50.83
N SER A 15 26.90 17.93 50.55
CA SER A 15 25.88 18.77 49.88
C SER A 15 25.71 18.42 48.39
N LEU A 16 26.73 17.84 47.74
CA LEU A 16 26.64 17.39 46.34
C LEU A 16 25.88 16.05 46.19
N LEU A 17 25.77 15.26 47.25
CA LEU A 17 25.05 14.00 47.22
C LEU A 17 23.50 14.16 47.28
N HIS A 18 23.01 15.36 47.66
CA HIS A 18 21.57 15.64 47.70
C HIS A 18 21.04 16.31 46.41
N ALA A 19 21.89 16.53 45.41
CA ALA A 19 21.50 17.12 44.15
C ALA A 19 21.25 16.09 43.02
N GLN A 20 21.25 14.80 43.34
CA GLN A 20 20.81 13.81 42.35
C GLN A 20 19.30 13.88 42.24
N ILE A 21 18.85 14.38 41.09
CA ILE A 21 17.44 14.32 40.73
C ILE A 21 17.05 12.84 40.72
N ASP A 22 16.11 12.47 41.60
CA ASP A 22 15.49 11.13 41.58
C ASP A 22 14.82 10.92 40.22
N ARG A 23 15.48 10.13 39.38
CA ARG A 23 14.96 9.78 38.05
C ARG A 23 14.06 8.56 38.04
N THR A 24 13.82 7.93 39.19
CA THR A 24 12.92 6.81 39.35
C THR A 24 11.47 7.27 39.38
N THR A 25 11.22 8.52 39.75
CA THR A 25 9.88 9.11 39.78
C THR A 25 9.74 10.17 38.69
N ALA A 26 8.77 9.99 37.81
CA ALA A 26 8.47 10.98 36.78
C ALA A 26 8.08 12.32 37.45
N PRO A 27 8.52 13.49 36.91
CA PRO A 27 8.08 14.78 37.42
C PRO A 27 6.54 14.86 37.41
N LYS A 28 5.97 15.46 38.46
CA LYS A 28 4.52 15.73 38.44
C LYS A 28 4.18 16.60 37.25
N PRO A 29 3.08 16.29 36.53
CA PRO A 29 2.65 17.10 35.39
C PRO A 29 2.44 18.55 35.85
N GLY A 30 3.00 19.50 35.11
CA GLY A 30 2.72 20.92 35.31
C GLY A 30 1.28 21.28 34.93
N ILE A 31 0.86 22.49 35.28
CA ILE A 31 -0.43 23.03 34.81
C ILE A 31 -0.37 23.06 33.27
N ALA A 32 -1.41 22.50 32.62
CA ALA A 32 -1.49 22.51 31.16
C ALA A 32 -1.34 23.96 30.63
N PRO A 33 -0.41 24.21 29.68
CA PRO A 33 -0.22 25.57 29.16
C PRO A 33 -1.51 26.04 28.50
N LYS A 34 -1.87 27.32 28.72
CA LYS A 34 -2.90 27.96 27.93
C LYS A 34 -2.37 28.12 26.51
N ILE A 35 -2.92 27.32 25.60
CA ILE A 35 -2.53 27.40 24.19
C ILE A 35 -3.29 28.56 23.56
N ASN A 36 -2.54 29.55 23.11
CA ASN A 36 -3.09 30.62 22.28
C ASN A 36 -2.88 30.24 20.80
N ILE A 37 -3.87 29.62 20.23
CA ILE A 37 -3.89 29.38 18.78
C ILE A 37 -4.33 30.72 18.16
N GLY A 38 -3.40 31.41 17.49
CA GLY A 38 -3.73 32.63 16.74
C GLY A 38 -4.88 32.36 15.77
N THR A 39 -5.73 33.36 15.58
CA THR A 39 -6.78 33.26 14.55
C THR A 39 -6.14 33.67 13.22
N PRO A 40 -6.04 32.77 12.22
CA PRO A 40 -5.57 33.15 10.91
C PRO A 40 -6.40 34.29 10.31
N ALA A 41 -5.75 35.21 9.62
CA ALA A 41 -6.45 36.20 8.84
C ALA A 41 -7.21 35.50 7.70
N SER A 42 -8.37 36.02 7.33
CA SER A 42 -9.15 35.46 6.23
C SER A 42 -9.83 36.53 5.42
N PHE A 43 -10.01 36.27 4.12
CA PHE A 43 -10.78 37.10 3.20
C PHE A 43 -11.42 36.20 2.13
N THR A 44 -12.40 36.76 1.43
CA THR A 44 -13.08 36.07 0.32
C THR A 44 -12.94 36.94 -0.93
N LEU A 45 -12.56 36.32 -2.06
CA LEU A 45 -12.54 36.97 -3.36
C LEU A 45 -13.96 37.09 -3.94
N ASP A 46 -14.16 37.97 -4.90
CA ASP A 46 -15.46 38.20 -5.57
C ASP A 46 -16.03 36.95 -6.25
N ASN A 47 -15.14 36.04 -6.65
CA ASN A 47 -15.53 34.76 -7.24
C ASN A 47 -15.90 33.68 -6.18
N GLY A 48 -15.86 34.01 -4.89
CA GLY A 48 -16.23 33.14 -3.78
C GLY A 48 -15.11 32.30 -3.18
N LEU A 49 -13.86 32.35 -3.71
CA LEU A 49 -12.72 31.69 -3.11
C LEU A 49 -12.42 32.25 -1.72
N LYS A 50 -12.47 31.39 -0.70
CA LYS A 50 -12.09 31.76 0.68
C LYS A 50 -10.62 31.51 0.92
N VAL A 51 -9.93 32.50 1.48
CA VAL A 51 -8.49 32.46 1.72
C VAL A 51 -8.20 32.60 3.21
N PHE A 52 -7.34 31.73 3.73
CA PHE A 52 -6.80 31.81 5.08
C PHE A 52 -5.29 32.07 5.01
N VAL A 53 -4.79 32.99 5.83
CA VAL A 53 -3.38 33.38 5.85
C VAL A 53 -2.84 33.23 7.27
N VAL A 54 -1.74 32.47 7.40
CA VAL A 54 -0.95 32.36 8.63
C VAL A 54 0.44 32.94 8.34
N GLU A 55 0.66 34.17 8.82
CA GLU A 55 1.97 34.83 8.68
C GLU A 55 2.99 34.21 9.63
N ASN A 56 4.14 33.81 9.10
CA ASN A 56 5.29 33.33 9.86
C ASN A 56 6.60 33.75 9.19
N HIS A 57 7.27 34.73 9.75
CA HIS A 57 8.51 35.35 9.22
C HIS A 57 9.78 34.68 9.76
N LYS A 58 9.70 33.52 10.42
CA LYS A 58 10.88 32.81 10.97
C LYS A 58 11.79 32.25 9.88
N LEU A 59 11.21 31.79 8.80
CA LEU A 59 11.92 31.23 7.65
C LEU A 59 11.40 31.88 6.36
N PRO A 60 12.27 32.21 5.40
CA PRO A 60 11.88 32.87 4.14
C PRO A 60 11.23 31.88 3.16
N LYS A 61 10.15 31.24 3.57
CA LYS A 61 9.39 30.29 2.74
C LYS A 61 7.90 30.53 2.84
N VAL A 62 7.17 30.21 1.77
CA VAL A 62 5.72 30.27 1.71
C VAL A 62 5.17 29.01 1.07
N SER A 63 3.98 28.63 1.49
CA SER A 63 3.21 27.51 0.90
C SER A 63 1.77 27.92 0.63
N PHE A 64 1.21 27.36 -0.40
CA PHE A 64 -0.14 27.55 -0.89
C PHE A 64 -0.82 26.19 -0.99
N GLN A 65 -1.93 25.99 -0.30
CA GLN A 65 -2.72 24.78 -0.36
C GLN A 65 -4.14 25.12 -0.78
N LEU A 66 -4.50 24.76 -2.00
CA LEU A 66 -5.88 24.86 -2.47
C LEU A 66 -6.62 23.57 -2.15
N THR A 67 -7.81 23.68 -1.59
CA THR A 67 -8.70 22.54 -1.30
C THR A 67 -10.09 22.82 -1.85
N ILE A 68 -10.57 21.96 -2.72
CA ILE A 68 -11.91 21.97 -3.28
C ILE A 68 -12.79 21.09 -2.38
N ASP A 69 -13.81 21.66 -1.76
CA ASP A 69 -14.72 21.00 -0.85
C ASP A 69 -16.00 20.57 -1.55
N LYS A 70 -15.93 19.41 -2.18
CA LYS A 70 -17.05 18.79 -2.88
C LYS A 70 -17.51 17.51 -2.19
N ASP A 71 -18.74 17.12 -2.44
CA ASP A 71 -19.19 15.78 -2.05
C ASP A 71 -18.40 14.69 -2.74
N PRO A 72 -18.24 13.52 -2.12
CA PRO A 72 -17.74 12.33 -2.82
C PRO A 72 -18.62 12.03 -4.04
N VAL A 73 -18.00 11.66 -5.15
CA VAL A 73 -18.70 11.36 -6.42
C VAL A 73 -18.65 9.87 -6.66
N LEU A 74 -19.79 9.26 -6.97
CA LEU A 74 -19.85 7.89 -7.43
C LEU A 74 -19.41 7.84 -8.92
N GLU A 75 -18.34 7.13 -9.21
CA GLU A 75 -17.67 7.21 -10.54
C GLU A 75 -18.16 6.16 -11.54
N ASN A 76 -18.89 5.13 -11.09
CA ASN A 76 -19.65 4.17 -11.92
C ASN A 76 -18.99 3.75 -13.24
N GLY A 77 -18.09 2.77 -13.18
CA GLY A 77 -17.41 2.22 -14.37
C GLY A 77 -16.25 3.08 -14.90
N THR A 78 -15.89 4.13 -14.15
CA THR A 78 -14.68 4.94 -14.37
C THR A 78 -13.95 5.21 -13.05
N VAL A 79 -14.00 4.25 -12.12
CA VAL A 79 -13.43 4.41 -10.77
C VAL A 79 -11.95 4.77 -10.85
N GLY A 80 -11.57 5.87 -10.18
CA GLY A 80 -10.25 6.49 -10.26
C GLY A 80 -10.18 7.66 -11.25
N LEU A 81 -11.30 8.07 -11.86
CA LEU A 81 -11.38 9.23 -12.75
C LEU A 81 -10.94 10.52 -12.04
N ALA A 82 -11.43 10.75 -10.82
CA ALA A 82 -11.07 11.95 -10.06
C ALA A 82 -9.57 12.03 -9.81
N ASP A 83 -8.95 10.94 -9.38
CA ASP A 83 -7.51 10.91 -9.11
C ASP A 83 -6.69 11.01 -10.39
N MET A 84 -7.10 10.32 -11.46
CA MET A 84 -6.47 10.43 -12.78
C MET A 84 -6.54 11.87 -13.30
N MET A 85 -7.70 12.52 -13.18
CA MET A 85 -7.88 13.92 -13.57
C MET A 85 -7.00 14.85 -12.72
N GLY A 86 -6.95 14.67 -11.40
CA GLY A 86 -6.08 15.42 -10.50
C GLY A 86 -4.60 15.32 -10.88
N ASP A 87 -4.17 14.10 -11.20
CA ASP A 87 -2.83 13.84 -11.71
C ASP A 87 -2.57 14.47 -13.09
N MET A 88 -3.59 14.57 -13.94
CA MET A 88 -3.47 15.16 -15.26
C MET A 88 -3.37 16.68 -15.27
N LEU A 89 -3.73 17.37 -14.19
CA LEU A 89 -3.59 18.83 -14.08
C LEU A 89 -2.14 19.27 -14.32
N SER A 90 -1.17 18.60 -13.73
CA SER A 90 0.26 18.90 -13.87
C SER A 90 0.92 18.32 -15.13
N ALA A 91 0.14 17.67 -15.99
CA ALA A 91 0.67 17.05 -17.21
C ALA A 91 0.96 18.04 -18.36
N GLY A 92 0.69 19.31 -18.15
CA GLY A 92 0.89 20.42 -19.08
C GLY A 92 -0.28 21.38 -19.04
N THR A 93 -0.03 22.61 -19.50
CA THR A 93 -1.06 23.66 -19.64
C THR A 93 -1.22 24.04 -21.10
N THR A 94 -2.22 24.87 -21.40
CA THR A 94 -2.38 25.42 -22.74
C THR A 94 -1.22 26.34 -23.17
N THR A 95 -0.40 26.76 -22.21
CA THR A 95 0.75 27.67 -22.43
C THR A 95 2.10 27.00 -22.32
N LYS A 96 2.20 25.85 -21.58
CA LYS A 96 3.46 25.18 -21.27
C LYS A 96 3.34 23.66 -21.34
N THR A 97 4.37 23.02 -21.87
CA THR A 97 4.51 21.57 -21.76
C THR A 97 4.85 21.15 -20.34
N LYS A 98 4.63 19.86 -20.03
CA LYS A 98 5.05 19.27 -18.73
C LYS A 98 6.53 19.53 -18.44
N ALA A 99 7.40 19.30 -19.41
CA ALA A 99 8.85 19.50 -19.26
C ALA A 99 9.22 20.96 -18.91
N GLN A 100 8.55 21.94 -19.53
CA GLN A 100 8.76 23.35 -19.20
C GLN A 100 8.27 23.70 -17.79
N ILE A 101 7.16 23.10 -17.35
CA ILE A 101 6.64 23.28 -15.99
C ILE A 101 7.64 22.70 -14.97
N ASP A 102 8.09 21.46 -15.21
CA ASP A 102 9.05 20.78 -14.33
C ASP A 102 10.36 21.57 -14.25
N GLU A 103 10.91 22.05 -15.39
CA GLU A 103 12.12 22.88 -15.43
C GLU A 103 11.96 24.19 -14.65
N GLU A 104 10.82 24.88 -14.78
CA GLU A 104 10.58 26.12 -14.05
C GLU A 104 10.44 25.91 -12.54
N ILE A 105 9.84 24.80 -12.09
CA ILE A 105 9.71 24.42 -10.68
C ILE A 105 11.10 24.09 -10.12
N ASP A 106 11.87 23.25 -10.82
CA ASP A 106 13.22 22.85 -10.41
C ASP A 106 14.18 24.01 -10.34
N PHE A 107 14.13 24.94 -11.31
CA PHE A 107 14.98 26.13 -11.35
C PHE A 107 14.86 27.02 -10.11
N VAL A 108 13.68 27.10 -9.50
CA VAL A 108 13.46 27.91 -8.28
C VAL A 108 13.48 27.06 -7.00
N GLY A 109 13.74 25.76 -7.09
CA GLY A 109 13.74 24.84 -5.96
C GLY A 109 12.38 24.77 -5.26
N ALA A 110 11.30 24.85 -6.03
CA ALA A 110 9.94 24.79 -5.54
C ALA A 110 9.39 23.36 -5.56
N SER A 111 8.22 23.19 -4.96
CA SER A 111 7.43 21.96 -5.05
C SER A 111 6.00 22.32 -5.45
N VAL A 112 5.46 21.65 -6.46
CA VAL A 112 4.06 21.78 -6.86
C VAL A 112 3.50 20.37 -7.07
N SER A 113 2.39 20.06 -6.41
CA SER A 113 1.69 18.78 -6.51
C SER A 113 0.20 19.02 -6.69
N THR A 114 -0.45 18.22 -7.54
CA THR A 114 -1.87 18.30 -7.84
C THR A 114 -2.61 17.07 -7.38
N PHE A 115 -3.89 17.22 -7.02
CA PHE A 115 -4.76 16.17 -6.50
C PHE A 115 -6.16 16.32 -7.07
N SER A 116 -6.99 15.31 -6.90
CA SER A 116 -8.44 15.36 -7.22
C SER A 116 -9.22 16.42 -6.44
N SER A 117 -8.60 17.01 -5.41
CA SER A 117 -9.19 18.04 -4.54
C SER A 117 -8.41 19.35 -4.53
N GLY A 118 -7.50 19.59 -5.49
CA GLY A 118 -6.78 20.86 -5.57
C GLY A 118 -5.27 20.71 -5.79
N PHE A 119 -4.47 21.59 -5.17
CA PHE A 119 -3.01 21.55 -5.28
C PHE A 119 -2.32 21.96 -3.97
N TYR A 120 -1.07 21.56 -3.84
CA TYR A 120 -0.12 22.10 -2.88
C TYR A 120 1.10 22.67 -3.62
N ALA A 121 1.53 23.89 -3.26
CA ALA A 121 2.72 24.49 -3.79
C ALA A 121 3.54 25.15 -2.68
N SER A 122 4.87 25.09 -2.75
CA SER A 122 5.76 25.73 -1.78
C SER A 122 7.07 26.17 -2.40
N SER A 123 7.60 27.29 -1.89
CA SER A 123 8.90 27.84 -2.33
C SER A 123 9.51 28.76 -1.28
N LEU A 124 10.72 29.25 -1.58
CA LEU A 124 11.24 30.43 -0.89
C LEU A 124 10.35 31.65 -1.21
N THR A 125 10.18 32.56 -0.27
CA THR A 125 9.34 33.78 -0.37
C THR A 125 9.65 34.60 -1.62
N LYS A 126 10.94 34.77 -1.98
CA LYS A 126 11.34 35.49 -3.20
C LYS A 126 10.80 34.92 -4.51
N HIS A 127 10.32 33.69 -4.50
CA HIS A 127 9.75 33.00 -5.67
C HIS A 127 8.23 32.78 -5.56
N SER A 128 7.58 33.32 -4.53
CA SER A 128 6.16 33.13 -4.25
C SER A 128 5.26 33.54 -5.44
N ASP A 129 5.54 34.67 -6.07
CA ASP A 129 4.81 35.16 -7.25
C ASP A 129 4.89 34.16 -8.41
N LYS A 130 6.12 33.69 -8.73
CA LYS A 130 6.34 32.73 -9.81
C LYS A 130 5.65 31.38 -9.52
N VAL A 131 5.76 30.86 -8.31
CA VAL A 131 5.25 29.54 -7.96
C VAL A 131 3.73 29.52 -7.88
N LEU A 132 3.09 30.56 -7.30
CA LEU A 132 1.64 30.67 -7.35
C LEU A 132 1.15 30.88 -8.80
N GLY A 133 1.90 31.61 -9.63
CA GLY A 133 1.60 31.74 -11.06
C GLY A 133 1.62 30.39 -11.78
N ILE A 134 2.63 29.55 -11.56
CA ILE A 134 2.68 28.18 -12.13
C ILE A 134 1.51 27.32 -11.62
N ALA A 135 1.27 27.29 -10.29
CA ALA A 135 0.19 26.50 -9.71
C ALA A 135 -1.19 26.95 -10.22
N SER A 136 -1.37 28.24 -10.41
CA SER A 136 -2.62 28.80 -10.97
C SER A 136 -2.78 28.50 -12.47
N ASP A 137 -1.70 28.52 -13.26
CA ASP A 137 -1.76 28.13 -14.67
C ASP A 137 -2.12 26.63 -14.81
N ILE A 138 -1.50 25.77 -14.00
CA ILE A 138 -1.85 24.34 -13.90
C ILE A 138 -3.32 24.15 -13.52
N LEU A 139 -3.83 24.94 -12.56
CA LEU A 139 -5.22 24.85 -12.10
C LEU A 139 -6.21 25.36 -13.14
N LEU A 140 -5.93 26.50 -13.81
CA LEU A 140 -6.90 27.21 -14.62
C LEU A 140 -6.85 26.83 -16.10
N ASN A 141 -5.72 26.36 -16.59
CA ASN A 141 -5.46 26.13 -18.02
C ASN A 141 -4.89 24.72 -18.32
N PRO A 142 -5.37 23.63 -17.66
CA PRO A 142 -4.81 22.31 -17.91
C PRO A 142 -5.06 21.85 -19.35
N ALA A 143 -4.03 21.28 -19.99
CA ALA A 143 -4.09 20.84 -21.39
C ALA A 143 -4.68 19.44 -21.59
N PHE A 144 -4.55 18.56 -20.59
CA PHE A 144 -4.96 17.15 -20.64
C PHE A 144 -4.40 16.39 -21.87
N PRO A 145 -3.07 16.27 -22.06
CA PRO A 145 -2.50 15.60 -23.22
C PRO A 145 -2.74 14.08 -23.21
N GLN A 146 -3.09 13.50 -24.38
CA GLN A 146 -3.45 12.08 -24.49
C GLN A 146 -2.29 11.13 -24.13
N ASP A 147 -1.06 11.45 -24.57
CA ASP A 147 0.12 10.63 -24.28
C ASP A 147 0.43 10.54 -22.77
N GLU A 148 0.16 11.58 -22.00
CA GLU A 148 0.31 11.57 -20.55
C GLU A 148 -0.80 10.73 -19.88
N LEU A 149 -2.04 10.80 -20.38
CA LEU A 149 -3.11 9.92 -19.91
C LEU A 149 -2.75 8.44 -20.15
N ASP A 150 -2.21 8.11 -21.33
CA ASP A 150 -1.81 6.75 -21.67
C ASP A 150 -0.70 6.24 -20.73
N LYS A 151 0.29 7.09 -20.40
CA LYS A 151 1.34 6.77 -19.41
C LYS A 151 0.76 6.53 -18.02
N LYS A 152 -0.20 7.35 -17.60
CA LYS A 152 -0.86 7.20 -16.29
C LYS A 152 -1.73 5.94 -16.23
N LYS A 153 -2.48 5.63 -17.27
CA LYS A 153 -3.22 4.36 -17.39
C LYS A 153 -2.29 3.16 -17.27
N LYS A 154 -1.14 3.16 -17.97
CA LYS A 154 -0.13 2.09 -17.86
C LYS A 154 0.35 1.91 -16.41
N ARG A 155 0.61 3.01 -15.69
CA ARG A 155 0.98 2.96 -14.27
C ARG A 155 -0.16 2.41 -13.39
N ALA A 156 -1.41 2.84 -13.65
CA ALA A 156 -2.59 2.35 -12.93
C ALA A 156 -2.79 0.84 -13.11
N PHE A 157 -2.61 0.30 -14.32
CA PHE A 157 -2.63 -1.15 -14.57
C PHE A 157 -1.54 -1.89 -13.79
N SER A 158 -0.33 -1.35 -13.75
CA SER A 158 0.77 -1.95 -12.98
C SER A 158 0.47 -1.93 -11.47
N SER A 159 -0.08 -0.83 -10.95
CA SER A 159 -0.51 -0.72 -9.55
C SER A 159 -1.61 -1.71 -9.21
N LEU A 160 -2.58 -1.91 -10.11
CA LEU A 160 -3.67 -2.87 -9.92
C LEU A 160 -3.15 -4.33 -9.88
N LYS A 161 -2.17 -4.66 -10.73
CA LYS A 161 -1.48 -5.98 -10.68
C LYS A 161 -0.73 -6.17 -9.36
N SER A 162 0.02 -5.16 -8.92
CA SER A 162 0.76 -5.21 -7.65
C SER A 162 -0.17 -5.38 -6.45
N LEU A 163 -1.32 -4.70 -6.46
CA LEU A 163 -2.33 -4.81 -5.42
C LEU A 163 -2.81 -6.26 -5.24
N ALA A 164 -3.01 -6.99 -6.33
CA ALA A 164 -3.49 -8.37 -6.29
C ALA A 164 -2.54 -9.33 -5.53
N THR A 165 -1.28 -8.95 -5.33
CA THR A 165 -0.27 -9.76 -4.64
C THR A 165 -0.03 -9.34 -3.18
N ASN A 166 -0.58 -8.22 -2.75
CA ASN A 166 -0.38 -7.65 -1.43
C ASN A 166 -1.62 -7.87 -0.54
N ALA A 167 -1.48 -8.66 0.52
CA ALA A 167 -2.59 -9.00 1.40
C ALA A 167 -3.20 -7.78 2.11
N ASP A 168 -2.39 -6.80 2.53
CA ASP A 168 -2.90 -5.57 3.16
C ASP A 168 -3.67 -4.70 2.16
N ALA A 169 -3.19 -4.60 0.92
CA ALA A 169 -3.87 -3.86 -0.15
C ALA A 169 -5.21 -4.52 -0.50
N ILE A 170 -5.24 -5.86 -0.61
CA ILE A 170 -6.48 -6.64 -0.80
C ILE A 170 -7.44 -6.37 0.38
N ALA A 171 -6.94 -6.49 1.62
CA ALA A 171 -7.76 -6.25 2.80
C ALA A 171 -8.32 -4.83 2.84
N GLY A 172 -7.54 -3.81 2.48
CA GLY A 172 -8.00 -2.42 2.38
C GLY A 172 -9.14 -2.26 1.37
N ARG A 173 -8.96 -2.84 0.18
CA ARG A 173 -9.93 -2.81 -0.92
C ARG A 173 -11.25 -3.49 -0.54
N VAL A 174 -11.18 -4.73 -0.06
CA VAL A 174 -12.37 -5.51 0.34
C VAL A 174 -13.05 -4.88 1.56
N THR A 175 -12.28 -4.31 2.50
CA THR A 175 -12.83 -3.52 3.63
C THR A 175 -13.76 -2.39 3.16
N SER A 176 -13.39 -1.67 2.11
CA SER A 176 -14.21 -0.58 1.56
C SER A 176 -15.53 -1.10 1.02
N VAL A 177 -15.50 -2.17 0.24
CA VAL A 177 -16.70 -2.82 -0.31
C VAL A 177 -17.62 -3.33 0.80
N LEU A 178 -17.06 -4.06 1.77
CA LEU A 178 -17.84 -4.67 2.85
C LEU A 178 -18.49 -3.64 3.78
N LYS A 179 -17.81 -2.52 4.03
CA LYS A 179 -18.33 -1.46 4.90
C LYS A 179 -19.41 -0.59 4.22
N TYR A 180 -19.17 -0.23 2.96
CA TYR A 180 -19.94 0.82 2.33
C TYR A 180 -20.84 0.31 1.19
N GLY A 181 -20.53 -0.87 0.63
CA GLY A 181 -21.18 -1.38 -0.57
C GLY A 181 -20.68 -0.69 -1.85
N LYS A 182 -20.76 -1.39 -2.98
CA LYS A 182 -20.26 -0.89 -4.28
C LYS A 182 -21.02 0.30 -4.84
N ASN A 183 -22.25 0.55 -4.35
CA ASN A 183 -23.09 1.68 -4.76
C ASN A 183 -22.88 2.94 -3.90
N HIS A 184 -21.83 2.97 -3.10
CA HIS A 184 -21.42 4.12 -2.31
C HIS A 184 -20.00 4.55 -2.74
N PRO A 185 -19.70 5.85 -2.87
CA PRO A 185 -18.39 6.29 -3.36
C PRO A 185 -17.19 5.82 -2.50
N TYR A 186 -17.42 5.54 -1.20
CA TYR A 186 -16.40 4.97 -0.33
C TYR A 186 -16.20 3.47 -0.50
N GLY A 187 -17.12 2.80 -1.19
CA GLY A 187 -17.08 1.35 -1.44
C GLY A 187 -16.74 0.98 -2.88
N GLU A 188 -16.63 1.96 -3.78
CA GLU A 188 -16.15 1.69 -5.14
C GLU A 188 -14.69 1.22 -5.11
N VAL A 189 -14.38 0.27 -5.99
CA VAL A 189 -13.02 -0.25 -6.16
C VAL A 189 -12.66 -0.28 -7.64
N GLN A 190 -11.51 0.28 -7.98
CA GLN A 190 -11.06 0.40 -9.35
C GLN A 190 -10.81 -0.97 -9.99
N MET A 191 -11.40 -1.19 -11.14
CA MET A 191 -11.23 -2.38 -11.98
C MET A 191 -10.40 -2.04 -13.22
N LYS A 192 -9.92 -3.07 -13.92
CA LYS A 192 -9.22 -2.89 -15.19
C LYS A 192 -10.08 -2.13 -16.21
N SER A 193 -11.37 -2.49 -16.31
CA SER A 193 -12.35 -1.83 -17.19
C SER A 193 -12.52 -0.34 -16.86
N ASP A 194 -12.47 0.04 -15.58
CA ASP A 194 -12.58 1.45 -15.20
C ASP A 194 -11.43 2.26 -15.77
N ILE A 195 -10.19 1.75 -15.65
CA ILE A 195 -8.99 2.40 -16.21
C ILE A 195 -9.12 2.51 -17.73
N GLU A 196 -9.61 1.47 -18.41
CA GLU A 196 -9.84 1.47 -19.86
C GLU A 196 -10.85 2.55 -20.26
N ASN A 197 -11.92 2.72 -19.50
CA ASN A 197 -13.02 3.65 -19.77
C ASN A 197 -12.70 5.12 -19.49
N ILE A 198 -11.68 5.44 -18.69
CA ILE A 198 -11.29 6.83 -18.44
C ILE A 198 -10.78 7.49 -19.75
N THR A 199 -11.38 8.60 -20.13
CA THR A 199 -11.02 9.36 -21.34
C THR A 199 -10.64 10.80 -21.00
N ILE A 200 -9.97 11.48 -21.92
CA ILE A 200 -9.68 12.93 -21.80
C ILE A 200 -10.96 13.74 -21.62
N ASP A 201 -12.01 13.39 -22.36
CA ASP A 201 -13.30 14.10 -22.27
C ASP A 201 -13.95 13.90 -20.90
N ALA A 202 -13.83 12.70 -20.31
CA ALA A 202 -14.29 12.45 -18.95
C ALA A 202 -13.50 13.28 -17.92
N CYS A 203 -12.17 13.35 -18.06
CA CYS A 203 -11.31 14.20 -17.21
C CYS A 203 -11.69 15.68 -17.31
N LYS A 204 -11.86 16.20 -18.52
CA LYS A 204 -12.28 17.59 -18.77
C LYS A 204 -13.65 17.88 -18.16
N LYS A 205 -14.65 17.00 -18.39
CA LYS A 205 -15.98 17.14 -17.85
C LYS A 205 -15.97 17.17 -16.31
N TYR A 206 -15.18 16.28 -15.69
CA TYR A 206 -15.05 16.25 -14.23
C TYR A 206 -14.43 17.56 -13.71
N TYR A 207 -13.32 18.00 -14.32
CA TYR A 207 -12.67 19.27 -14.00
C TYR A 207 -13.64 20.46 -14.15
N GLU A 208 -14.31 20.58 -15.30
CA GLU A 208 -15.28 21.67 -15.57
C GLU A 208 -16.47 21.68 -14.61
N THR A 209 -16.85 20.53 -14.06
CA THR A 209 -17.97 20.43 -13.14
C THR A 209 -17.55 20.83 -11.71
N TYR A 210 -16.43 20.32 -11.22
CA TYR A 210 -16.12 20.37 -9.79
C TYR A 210 -15.01 21.36 -9.42
N PHE A 211 -14.18 21.82 -10.36
CA PHE A 211 -13.10 22.75 -10.05
C PHE A 211 -13.63 24.19 -10.08
N ARG A 212 -14.19 24.63 -8.95
CA ARG A 212 -14.86 25.93 -8.83
C ARG A 212 -14.40 26.69 -7.59
N PRO A 213 -14.18 28.03 -7.68
CA PRO A 213 -13.69 28.84 -6.55
C PRO A 213 -14.68 28.94 -5.41
N ASN A 214 -15.99 28.95 -5.70
CA ASN A 214 -17.05 29.14 -4.70
C ASN A 214 -17.25 27.96 -3.75
N ILE A 215 -16.60 26.82 -4.00
CA ILE A 215 -16.53 25.67 -3.11
C ILE A 215 -15.08 25.38 -2.67
N SER A 216 -14.18 26.35 -2.83
CA SER A 216 -12.74 26.14 -2.62
C SER A 216 -12.21 27.02 -1.51
N TYR A 217 -11.18 26.51 -0.88
CA TYR A 217 -10.42 27.18 0.16
C TYR A 217 -8.94 27.22 -0.24
N LEU A 218 -8.32 28.39 -0.11
CA LEU A 218 -6.87 28.55 -0.25
C LEU A 218 -6.28 28.84 1.11
N VAL A 219 -5.32 28.04 1.52
CA VAL A 219 -4.55 28.23 2.75
C VAL A 219 -3.14 28.68 2.36
N ILE A 220 -2.71 29.83 2.88
CA ILE A 220 -1.39 30.41 2.65
C ILE A 220 -0.68 30.48 4.00
N VAL A 221 0.52 29.90 4.07
CA VAL A 221 1.31 29.83 5.31
C VAL A 221 2.77 30.19 5.03
N GLY A 222 3.33 31.08 5.81
CA GLY A 222 4.75 31.39 5.77
C GLY A 222 5.09 32.89 5.77
N ASP A 223 6.24 33.21 5.22
CA ASP A 223 6.80 34.57 5.20
C ASP A 223 6.15 35.42 4.08
N ILE A 224 4.93 35.82 4.34
CA ILE A 224 4.10 36.65 3.46
C ILE A 224 3.10 37.45 4.32
N THR A 225 2.87 38.72 3.99
CA THR A 225 1.86 39.53 4.66
C THR A 225 0.46 39.22 4.11
N VAL A 226 -0.58 39.50 4.91
CA VAL A 226 -1.98 39.32 4.45
C VAL A 226 -2.27 40.20 3.21
N GLU A 227 -1.69 41.38 3.15
CA GLU A 227 -1.84 42.30 2.02
C GLU A 227 -1.23 41.72 0.74
N ASP A 228 0.00 41.20 0.82
CA ASP A 228 0.66 40.57 -0.33
C ASP A 228 -0.01 39.26 -0.75
N ALA A 229 -0.43 38.46 0.23
CA ALA A 229 -1.22 37.25 -0.02
C ALA A 229 -2.51 37.59 -0.80
N LYS A 230 -3.20 38.65 -0.40
CA LYS A 230 -4.41 39.11 -1.10
C LYS A 230 -4.11 39.55 -2.52
N LYS A 231 -3.10 40.40 -2.71
CA LYS A 231 -2.67 40.87 -4.06
C LYS A 231 -2.32 39.68 -4.98
N LEU A 232 -1.53 38.72 -4.48
CA LEU A 232 -1.14 37.54 -5.25
C LEU A 232 -2.35 36.66 -5.62
N THR A 233 -3.24 36.45 -4.67
CA THR A 233 -4.44 35.62 -4.88
C THR A 233 -5.37 36.28 -5.90
N GLU A 234 -5.63 37.59 -5.77
CA GLU A 234 -6.43 38.34 -6.72
C GLU A 234 -5.81 38.32 -8.14
N LYS A 235 -4.49 38.49 -8.23
CA LYS A 235 -3.75 38.45 -9.51
C LYS A 235 -3.93 37.14 -10.25
N TYR A 236 -3.80 36.01 -9.56
CA TYR A 236 -3.71 34.71 -10.21
C TYR A 236 -5.00 33.89 -10.18
N LEU A 237 -5.85 34.08 -9.17
CA LEU A 237 -7.07 33.30 -8.98
C LEU A 237 -8.36 34.15 -9.05
N GLY A 238 -8.25 35.47 -9.14
CA GLY A 238 -9.41 36.36 -9.20
C GLY A 238 -10.31 36.16 -10.44
N THR A 239 -9.73 35.71 -11.54
CA THR A 239 -10.45 35.43 -12.81
C THR A 239 -11.09 34.05 -12.86
N TRP A 240 -10.82 33.17 -11.86
CA TRP A 240 -11.38 31.82 -11.81
C TRP A 240 -12.90 31.86 -11.71
N GLN A 241 -13.58 31.21 -12.65
CA GLN A 241 -15.03 31.34 -12.82
C GLN A 241 -15.81 30.47 -11.84
N LYS A 242 -16.70 31.09 -11.06
CA LYS A 242 -17.66 30.39 -10.21
C LYS A 242 -18.79 29.78 -11.05
N ALA A 243 -19.30 28.64 -10.60
CA ALA A 243 -20.47 28.00 -11.15
C ALA A 243 -21.17 27.14 -10.08
N ASP A 244 -22.40 26.75 -10.32
CA ASP A 244 -23.09 25.78 -9.48
C ASP A 244 -22.42 24.41 -9.60
N VAL A 245 -22.27 23.74 -8.47
CA VAL A 245 -21.69 22.40 -8.37
C VAL A 245 -22.75 21.44 -7.85
N PRO A 246 -22.92 20.26 -8.49
CA PRO A 246 -23.90 19.28 -8.04
C PRO A 246 -23.62 18.81 -6.60
N GLU A 247 -24.67 18.75 -5.78
CA GLU A 247 -24.63 18.06 -4.48
C GLU A 247 -24.89 16.58 -4.69
N HIS A 248 -24.15 15.75 -3.95
CA HIS A 248 -24.31 14.30 -3.95
C HIS A 248 -24.67 13.82 -2.53
N LYS A 249 -25.79 13.11 -2.42
CA LYS A 249 -26.27 12.55 -1.15
C LYS A 249 -26.33 11.04 -1.28
N TYR A 250 -25.83 10.36 -0.27
CA TYR A 250 -25.80 8.90 -0.21
C TYR A 250 -26.40 8.45 1.11
N ASP A 251 -27.15 7.37 1.06
CA ASP A 251 -27.70 6.75 2.26
C ASP A 251 -26.59 6.19 3.15
N MET A 252 -26.84 6.20 4.44
CA MET A 252 -25.98 5.55 5.39
C MET A 252 -25.95 4.04 5.11
N PRO A 253 -24.78 3.39 4.99
CA PRO A 253 -24.70 1.96 4.84
C PRO A 253 -25.44 1.24 5.98
N SER A 254 -26.05 0.12 5.66
CA SER A 254 -26.78 -0.68 6.65
C SER A 254 -25.84 -1.15 7.76
N ALA A 255 -26.32 -1.08 9.00
CA ALA A 255 -25.58 -1.63 10.13
C ALA A 255 -25.39 -3.15 9.98
N THR A 256 -24.23 -3.64 10.32
CA THR A 256 -23.95 -5.08 10.37
C THR A 256 -24.83 -5.74 11.44
N LYS A 257 -25.45 -6.86 11.11
CA LYS A 257 -26.25 -7.67 12.05
C LYS A 257 -25.54 -8.97 12.32
N GLY A 258 -25.23 -9.22 13.58
CA GLY A 258 -24.41 -10.37 13.97
C GLY A 258 -22.94 -10.20 13.56
N VAL A 259 -22.11 -11.17 13.91
CA VAL A 259 -20.75 -11.27 13.44
C VAL A 259 -20.76 -11.99 12.08
N ARG A 260 -20.14 -11.41 11.09
CA ARG A 260 -19.95 -12.00 9.76
C ARG A 260 -18.46 -12.21 9.52
N VAL A 261 -18.08 -13.40 9.08
CA VAL A 261 -16.71 -13.73 8.71
C VAL A 261 -16.57 -13.71 7.20
N ALA A 262 -15.84 -12.72 6.69
CA ALA A 262 -15.47 -12.58 5.29
C ALA A 262 -14.04 -13.08 5.08
N PHE A 263 -13.82 -13.93 4.09
CA PHE A 263 -12.51 -14.50 3.80
C PHE A 263 -12.10 -14.26 2.35
N VAL A 264 -10.87 -13.78 2.16
CA VAL A 264 -10.24 -13.71 0.83
C VAL A 264 -9.07 -14.67 0.81
N ASN A 265 -9.13 -15.65 -0.08
CA ASN A 265 -8.03 -16.58 -0.25
C ASN A 265 -6.85 -15.92 -0.95
N LYS A 266 -5.69 -15.92 -0.29
CA LYS A 266 -4.39 -15.61 -0.88
C LYS A 266 -3.50 -16.85 -0.78
N PRO A 267 -3.41 -17.64 -1.85
CA PRO A 267 -2.58 -18.84 -1.87
C PRO A 267 -1.12 -18.53 -1.51
N GLY A 268 -0.49 -19.39 -0.74
CA GLY A 268 0.90 -19.23 -0.32
C GLY A 268 1.16 -18.16 0.76
N ALA A 269 0.13 -17.46 1.23
CA ALA A 269 0.30 -16.48 2.30
C ALA A 269 0.75 -17.16 3.59
N VAL A 270 1.89 -16.73 4.15
CA VAL A 270 2.41 -17.21 5.45
C VAL A 270 1.86 -16.41 6.62
N GLN A 271 1.22 -15.28 6.34
CA GLN A 271 0.53 -14.44 7.30
C GLN A 271 -0.90 -14.16 6.85
N SER A 272 -1.77 -13.94 7.84
CA SER A 272 -3.14 -13.48 7.64
C SER A 272 -3.26 -12.01 8.01
N VAL A 273 -3.93 -11.22 7.18
CA VAL A 273 -4.36 -9.86 7.52
C VAL A 273 -5.78 -9.92 8.07
N ILE A 274 -5.93 -9.55 9.34
CA ILE A 274 -7.23 -9.49 10.03
C ILE A 274 -7.71 -8.05 10.08
N LYS A 275 -8.99 -7.80 9.74
CA LYS A 275 -9.69 -6.53 9.94
C LYS A 275 -11.04 -6.78 10.61
N VAL A 276 -11.32 -6.08 11.71
CA VAL A 276 -12.65 -6.00 12.34
C VAL A 276 -13.24 -4.64 11.99
N ILE A 277 -14.34 -4.62 11.25
CA ILE A 277 -14.83 -3.40 10.59
C ILE A 277 -16.35 -3.29 10.62
N TYR A 278 -16.85 -2.07 10.67
CA TYR A 278 -18.25 -1.71 10.42
C TYR A 278 -18.42 -0.19 10.21
N PRO A 279 -19.47 0.27 9.51
CA PRO A 279 -19.83 1.67 9.41
C PRO A 279 -20.54 2.14 10.69
N ILE A 280 -20.39 3.41 11.04
CA ILE A 280 -21.07 4.04 12.18
C ILE A 280 -21.50 5.47 11.84
N ASP A 281 -22.54 5.96 12.49
CA ASP A 281 -22.90 7.38 12.44
C ASP A 281 -22.08 8.16 13.48
N TYR A 282 -20.87 8.56 13.06
CA TYR A 282 -19.99 9.38 13.90
C TYR A 282 -19.37 10.50 13.08
N LYS A 283 -19.82 11.73 13.35
CA LYS A 283 -19.45 12.92 12.57
C LYS A 283 -18.34 13.72 13.22
N ILE A 284 -17.63 14.48 12.39
CA ILE A 284 -16.62 15.44 12.85
C ILE A 284 -17.31 16.50 13.73
N GLY A 285 -16.71 16.82 14.88
CA GLY A 285 -17.29 17.79 15.82
C GLY A 285 -18.39 17.25 16.74
N ALA A 286 -18.62 15.92 16.74
CA ALA A 286 -19.57 15.31 17.67
C ALA A 286 -19.29 15.73 19.15
N PRO A 287 -20.33 15.90 19.97
CA PRO A 287 -20.15 16.36 21.36
C PRO A 287 -19.24 15.46 22.21
N ASP A 288 -19.23 14.16 21.92
CA ASP A 288 -18.44 13.14 22.62
C ASP A 288 -17.05 12.89 21.98
N ALA A 289 -16.63 13.75 21.03
CA ALA A 289 -15.37 13.55 20.27
C ALA A 289 -14.12 13.41 21.16
N ALA A 290 -14.02 14.13 22.29
CA ALA A 290 -12.92 14.01 23.21
C ALA A 290 -12.91 12.63 23.90
N ALA A 291 -14.06 12.16 24.35
CA ALA A 291 -14.23 10.86 24.98
C ALA A 291 -13.92 9.70 24.00
N VAL A 292 -14.43 9.81 22.76
CA VAL A 292 -14.17 8.84 21.68
C VAL A 292 -12.69 8.79 21.33
N SER A 293 -12.02 9.94 21.30
CA SER A 293 -10.58 10.00 21.04
C SER A 293 -9.78 9.32 22.15
N VAL A 294 -10.11 9.58 23.43
CA VAL A 294 -9.44 8.91 24.58
C VAL A 294 -9.70 7.41 24.56
N MET A 295 -10.96 7.01 24.40
CA MET A 295 -11.37 5.62 24.30
C MET A 295 -10.61 4.89 23.18
N SER A 296 -10.58 5.46 21.98
CA SER A 296 -9.87 4.86 20.82
C SER A 296 -8.37 4.72 21.07
N ASN A 297 -7.74 5.70 21.76
CA ASN A 297 -6.31 5.59 22.10
C ASN A 297 -6.04 4.51 23.17
N ILE A 298 -6.91 4.34 24.16
CA ILE A 298 -6.80 3.26 25.15
C ILE A 298 -6.97 1.91 24.44
N PHE A 299 -7.97 1.79 23.58
CA PHE A 299 -8.31 0.54 22.89
C PHE A 299 -7.21 0.08 21.92
N GLY A 300 -6.81 0.93 20.96
CA GLY A 300 -5.92 0.48 19.88
C GLY A 300 -5.12 1.60 19.20
N GLY A 301 -5.28 2.87 19.58
CA GLY A 301 -4.61 4.00 18.93
C GLY A 301 -3.19 4.24 19.41
N ALA A 302 -2.94 4.11 20.71
CA ALA A 302 -1.62 4.31 21.31
C ALA A 302 -0.74 3.06 21.20
N PHE A 303 0.58 3.25 21.27
CA PHE A 303 1.51 2.12 21.34
C PHE A 303 1.24 1.22 22.58
N SER A 304 0.92 1.83 23.71
CA SER A 304 0.54 1.15 24.94
C SER A 304 -0.96 0.84 25.07
N SER A 305 -1.66 0.74 23.93
CA SER A 305 -3.09 0.39 23.89
C SER A 305 -3.33 -1.07 24.27
N TYR A 306 -4.56 -1.39 24.63
CA TYR A 306 -4.96 -2.75 24.99
C TYR A 306 -4.68 -3.75 23.87
N LEU A 307 -5.05 -3.45 22.63
CA LEU A 307 -4.77 -4.32 21.48
C LEU A 307 -3.27 -4.60 21.32
N ASN A 308 -2.44 -3.57 21.40
CA ASN A 308 -1.00 -3.75 21.18
C ASN A 308 -0.33 -4.45 22.37
N ALA A 309 -0.73 -4.12 23.60
CA ALA A 309 -0.24 -4.80 24.81
C ALA A 309 -0.59 -6.30 24.80
N ASN A 310 -1.81 -6.65 24.38
CA ASN A 310 -2.25 -8.04 24.32
C ASN A 310 -1.58 -8.79 23.14
N LEU A 311 -1.88 -8.37 21.88
CA LEU A 311 -1.48 -9.18 20.72
C LEU A 311 0.02 -9.10 20.41
N ARG A 312 0.67 -7.97 20.72
CA ARG A 312 2.11 -7.80 20.45
C ARG A 312 2.97 -8.21 21.64
N GLU A 313 2.75 -7.56 22.81
CA GLU A 313 3.68 -7.68 23.95
C GLU A 313 3.46 -8.99 24.71
N ASP A 314 2.19 -9.36 24.98
CA ASP A 314 1.87 -10.56 25.77
C ASP A 314 1.87 -11.84 24.92
N LYS A 315 1.18 -11.83 23.77
CA LYS A 315 0.99 -13.02 22.92
C LYS A 315 2.03 -13.18 21.83
N ALA A 316 2.75 -12.12 21.46
CA ALA A 316 3.69 -12.10 20.33
C ALA A 316 3.09 -12.64 19.01
N TYR A 317 1.81 -12.35 18.74
CA TYR A 317 1.12 -12.78 17.52
C TYR A 317 1.41 -11.89 16.34
N THR A 318 1.76 -10.62 16.59
CA THR A 318 1.97 -9.57 15.56
C THR A 318 3.07 -8.60 15.95
N TYR A 319 3.60 -7.87 14.98
CA TYR A 319 4.46 -6.70 15.22
C TYR A 319 3.69 -5.44 15.63
N GLY A 320 2.35 -5.44 15.53
CA GLY A 320 1.50 -4.36 16.00
C GLY A 320 0.03 -4.58 15.65
N ALA A 321 -0.82 -4.30 16.63
CA ALA A 321 -2.27 -4.27 16.47
C ALA A 321 -2.79 -2.86 16.70
N ARG A 322 -3.70 -2.41 15.86
CA ARG A 322 -4.28 -1.06 15.92
C ARG A 322 -5.78 -1.13 15.79
N GLY A 323 -6.46 -0.14 16.38
CA GLY A 323 -7.91 -0.04 16.24
C GLY A 323 -8.47 1.26 16.81
N GLY A 324 -9.71 1.59 16.42
CA GLY A 324 -10.42 2.75 16.93
C GLY A 324 -11.54 3.21 16.03
N VAL A 325 -12.18 4.28 16.46
CA VAL A 325 -13.30 4.94 15.81
C VAL A 325 -12.79 6.12 15.01
N ARG A 326 -13.26 6.27 13.78
CA ARG A 326 -12.94 7.39 12.89
C ARG A 326 -14.21 8.17 12.54
N ALA A 327 -14.17 9.48 12.78
CA ALA A 327 -15.21 10.39 12.35
C ALA A 327 -15.12 10.70 10.85
N ASP A 328 -16.28 10.87 10.23
CA ASP A 328 -16.41 11.37 8.87
C ASP A 328 -17.76 12.12 8.75
N ASN A 329 -17.82 13.12 7.89
CA ASN A 329 -19.07 13.91 7.72
C ASN A 329 -20.19 13.13 7.03
N ARG A 330 -19.88 12.05 6.33
CA ARG A 330 -20.84 11.18 5.65
C ARG A 330 -21.03 9.89 6.44
N VAL A 331 -20.00 9.07 6.55
CA VAL A 331 -20.05 7.77 7.19
C VAL A 331 -18.78 7.55 8.01
N GLY A 332 -18.88 7.66 9.32
CA GLY A 332 -17.83 7.26 10.23
C GLY A 332 -17.61 5.74 10.21
N SER A 333 -16.54 5.27 10.83
CA SER A 333 -16.23 3.84 10.84
C SER A 333 -15.48 3.40 12.08
N PHE A 334 -15.70 2.14 12.46
CA PHE A 334 -14.79 1.39 13.34
C PHE A 334 -13.86 0.54 12.47
N ASN A 335 -12.60 0.50 12.83
CA ASN A 335 -11.60 -0.36 12.22
C ASN A 335 -10.64 -0.85 13.29
N ALA A 336 -10.38 -2.16 13.34
CA ALA A 336 -9.28 -2.73 14.09
C ALA A 336 -8.59 -3.79 13.23
N GLY A 337 -7.30 -4.05 13.42
CA GLY A 337 -6.62 -5.08 12.65
C GLY A 337 -5.15 -5.25 12.96
N ALA A 338 -4.62 -6.35 12.47
CA ALA A 338 -3.21 -6.74 12.53
C ALA A 338 -2.89 -7.73 11.41
N SER A 339 -1.60 -7.86 11.08
CA SER A 339 -1.06 -8.97 10.30
C SER A 339 -0.41 -9.96 11.27
N VAL A 340 -0.82 -11.23 11.20
CA VAL A 340 -0.44 -12.27 12.15
C VAL A 340 -0.01 -13.54 11.43
N ARG A 341 0.76 -14.42 12.09
CA ARG A 341 1.07 -15.73 11.53
C ARG A 341 -0.21 -16.56 11.37
N ASN A 342 -0.28 -17.40 10.34
CA ASN A 342 -1.47 -18.19 10.02
C ASN A 342 -1.98 -19.05 11.17
N GLU A 343 -1.08 -19.71 11.90
CA GLU A 343 -1.41 -20.60 13.01
C GLU A 343 -2.05 -19.91 14.24
N VAL A 344 -1.96 -18.58 14.33
CA VAL A 344 -2.55 -17.80 15.43
C VAL A 344 -3.70 -16.89 14.97
N THR A 345 -4.20 -17.08 13.76
CA THR A 345 -5.26 -16.23 13.18
C THR A 345 -6.55 -16.27 14.01
N ASP A 346 -7.07 -17.45 14.35
CA ASP A 346 -8.29 -17.61 15.14
C ASP A 346 -8.10 -17.11 16.58
N SER A 347 -6.94 -17.40 17.17
CA SER A 347 -6.56 -16.88 18.48
C SER A 347 -6.49 -15.36 18.49
N SER A 348 -5.96 -14.75 17.43
CA SER A 348 -5.92 -13.29 17.27
C SER A 348 -7.31 -12.68 17.13
N VAL A 349 -8.21 -13.29 16.38
CA VAL A 349 -9.64 -12.87 16.31
C VAL A 349 -10.27 -12.92 17.69
N THR A 350 -10.03 -13.99 18.46
CA THR A 350 -10.50 -14.10 19.86
C THR A 350 -10.01 -12.93 20.70
N GLN A 351 -8.74 -12.54 20.57
CA GLN A 351 -8.19 -11.42 21.32
C GLN A 351 -8.75 -10.07 20.88
N PHE A 352 -9.03 -9.85 19.58
CA PHE A 352 -9.71 -8.65 19.12
C PHE A 352 -11.09 -8.50 19.77
N LEU A 353 -11.90 -9.56 19.75
CA LEU A 353 -13.23 -9.55 20.35
C LEU A 353 -13.15 -9.44 21.88
N PHE A 354 -12.15 -10.05 22.52
CA PHE A 354 -11.89 -9.91 23.96
C PHE A 354 -11.63 -8.45 24.32
N GLU A 355 -10.70 -7.75 23.64
CA GLU A 355 -10.38 -6.36 23.96
C GLU A 355 -11.52 -5.39 23.62
N MET A 356 -12.35 -5.68 22.60
CA MET A 356 -13.58 -4.94 22.36
C MET A 356 -14.57 -5.06 23.51
N ASN A 357 -14.76 -6.26 24.05
CA ASN A 357 -15.60 -6.48 25.23
C ASN A 357 -14.98 -5.87 26.51
N HIS A 358 -13.66 -5.97 26.66
CA HIS A 358 -12.91 -5.41 27.77
C HIS A 358 -13.14 -3.90 27.91
N ILE A 359 -12.93 -3.12 26.84
CA ILE A 359 -13.12 -1.66 26.88
C ILE A 359 -14.58 -1.24 27.12
N ILE A 360 -15.56 -2.08 26.77
CA ILE A 360 -16.99 -1.83 27.02
C ILE A 360 -17.36 -2.10 28.49
N ASN A 361 -16.89 -3.20 29.05
CA ASN A 361 -17.37 -3.74 30.31
C ASN A 361 -16.48 -3.38 31.51
N GLU A 362 -15.20 -3.10 31.27
CA GLU A 362 -14.25 -2.83 32.33
C GLU A 362 -13.79 -1.37 32.30
N LYS A 363 -13.61 -0.82 33.51
CA LYS A 363 -13.12 0.54 33.66
C LYS A 363 -11.60 0.56 33.47
N PRO A 364 -11.06 1.43 32.59
CA PRO A 364 -9.62 1.60 32.49
C PRO A 364 -8.99 2.00 33.84
N SER A 365 -7.73 1.66 34.04
CA SER A 365 -7.01 2.12 35.22
C SER A 365 -6.81 3.64 35.21
N GLN A 366 -6.66 4.28 36.38
CA GLN A 366 -6.35 5.71 36.46
C GLN A 366 -5.02 6.02 35.71
N ALA A 367 -4.05 5.12 35.84
CA ALA A 367 -2.75 5.26 35.18
C ALA A 367 -2.88 5.24 33.65
N ASP A 368 -3.76 4.39 33.10
CA ASP A 368 -4.01 4.35 31.65
C ASP A 368 -4.69 5.63 31.15
N LEU A 369 -5.72 6.08 31.87
CA LEU A 369 -6.43 7.30 31.52
C LEU A 369 -5.50 8.52 31.53
N ASP A 370 -4.68 8.66 32.59
CA ASP A 370 -3.75 9.76 32.76
C ASP A 370 -2.63 9.70 31.69
N ARG A 371 -2.08 8.53 31.46
CA ARG A 371 -1.04 8.29 30.44
C ARG A 371 -1.54 8.70 29.05
N ILE A 372 -2.74 8.27 28.67
CA ILE A 372 -3.30 8.57 27.34
C ILE A 372 -3.60 10.08 27.23
N LYS A 373 -4.22 10.70 28.22
CA LYS A 373 -4.45 12.13 28.22
C LYS A 373 -3.16 12.94 28.10
N ASN A 374 -2.13 12.57 28.87
CA ASN A 374 -0.83 13.25 28.82
C ASN A 374 -0.14 13.08 27.46
N ASN A 375 -0.20 11.88 26.87
CA ASN A 375 0.33 11.64 25.53
C ASN A 375 -0.39 12.49 24.48
N MET A 376 -1.73 12.53 24.52
CA MET A 376 -2.54 13.32 23.59
C MET A 376 -2.31 14.84 23.76
N ASN A 377 -2.18 15.31 25.01
CA ASN A 377 -1.85 16.70 25.31
C ASN A 377 -0.48 17.09 24.70
N GLY A 378 0.53 16.24 24.94
CA GLY A 378 1.88 16.47 24.40
C GLY A 378 1.88 16.46 22.85
N GLY A 379 1.21 15.48 22.25
CA GLY A 379 1.08 15.40 20.79
C GLY A 379 0.38 16.62 20.19
N PHE A 380 -0.70 17.10 20.83
CA PHE A 380 -1.39 18.30 20.39
C PHE A 380 -0.49 19.53 20.48
N ALA A 381 0.19 19.73 21.62
CA ALA A 381 1.09 20.88 21.81
C ALA A 381 2.21 20.88 20.76
N LEU A 382 2.86 19.72 20.54
CA LEU A 382 3.90 19.57 19.52
C LEU A 382 3.37 19.84 18.10
N SER A 383 2.12 19.45 17.81
CA SER A 383 1.53 19.69 16.49
C SER A 383 1.38 21.17 16.13
N LEU A 384 1.32 22.06 17.14
CA LEU A 384 1.20 23.51 16.96
C LEU A 384 2.50 24.21 16.58
N GLU A 385 3.66 23.52 16.66
CA GLU A 385 4.92 24.01 16.11
C GLU A 385 4.87 24.14 14.58
N ASN A 386 3.97 23.40 13.94
CA ASN A 386 3.75 23.47 12.51
C ASN A 386 2.57 24.40 12.19
N ASP A 387 2.87 25.55 11.59
CA ASP A 387 1.89 26.57 11.19
C ASP A 387 0.78 26.02 10.25
N GLN A 388 1.09 24.99 9.46
CA GLN A 388 0.10 24.28 8.64
C GLN A 388 -1.01 23.67 9.51
N THR A 389 -0.71 23.29 10.75
CA THR A 389 -1.72 22.76 11.68
C THR A 389 -2.72 23.87 12.08
N ILE A 390 -2.22 25.08 12.33
CA ILE A 390 -3.06 26.24 12.68
C ILE A 390 -3.97 26.58 11.51
N ALA A 391 -3.41 26.63 10.31
CA ALA A 391 -4.16 26.90 9.09
C ALA A 391 -5.23 25.81 8.81
N ARG A 392 -4.90 24.54 9.02
CA ARG A 392 -5.83 23.41 8.91
C ARG A 392 -6.96 23.52 9.94
N PHE A 393 -6.68 23.97 11.14
CA PHE A 393 -7.71 24.18 12.16
C PHE A 393 -8.73 25.23 11.73
N ALA A 394 -8.27 26.37 11.18
CA ALA A 394 -9.16 27.39 10.64
C ALA A 394 -10.01 26.87 9.47
N LEU A 395 -9.37 26.15 8.55
CA LEU A 395 -10.07 25.50 7.44
C LEU A 395 -11.13 24.53 7.93
N ASN A 396 -10.81 23.67 8.92
CA ASN A 396 -11.76 22.69 9.46
C ASN A 396 -12.93 23.34 10.21
N ILE A 397 -12.68 24.43 10.94
CA ILE A 397 -13.75 25.21 11.58
C ILE A 397 -14.77 25.66 10.53
N GLU A 398 -14.30 26.19 9.42
CA GLU A 398 -15.15 26.65 8.32
C GLU A 398 -15.86 25.50 7.59
N ARG A 399 -15.08 24.50 7.15
CA ARG A 399 -15.58 23.35 6.38
C ARG A 399 -16.64 22.53 7.11
N TYR A 400 -16.45 22.37 8.41
CA TYR A 400 -17.28 21.48 9.22
C TYR A 400 -18.24 22.22 10.13
N GLY A 401 -18.30 23.57 10.04
CA GLY A 401 -19.17 24.38 10.88
C GLY A 401 -18.88 24.22 12.36
N LEU A 402 -17.60 24.04 12.74
CA LEU A 402 -17.21 23.85 14.14
C LEU A 402 -17.29 25.18 14.93
N PRO A 403 -17.46 25.13 16.25
CA PRO A 403 -17.32 26.31 17.10
C PRO A 403 -15.97 27.00 16.86
N LYS A 404 -15.93 28.33 16.86
CA LYS A 404 -14.70 29.09 16.62
C LYS A 404 -13.57 28.77 17.59
N ASP A 405 -13.91 28.36 18.80
CA ASP A 405 -12.98 28.00 19.89
C ASP A 405 -12.73 26.49 19.97
N TYR A 406 -13.16 25.71 18.97
CA TYR A 406 -13.11 24.23 18.98
C TYR A 406 -11.70 23.70 19.28
N TYR A 407 -10.67 24.21 18.66
CA TYR A 407 -9.29 23.80 18.90
C TYR A 407 -8.65 24.49 20.10
N GLN A 408 -9.08 25.70 20.44
CA GLN A 408 -8.62 26.40 21.64
C GLN A 408 -9.06 25.68 22.93
N THR A 409 -10.26 25.11 22.91
CA THR A 409 -10.85 24.37 24.06
C THR A 409 -10.49 22.88 24.06
N TYR A 410 -9.75 22.39 23.04
CA TYR A 410 -9.45 20.97 22.89
C TYR A 410 -8.78 20.33 24.12
N LEU A 411 -7.73 20.95 24.67
CA LEU A 411 -7.03 20.43 25.83
C LEU A 411 -7.94 20.41 27.09
N SER A 412 -8.77 21.44 27.27
CA SER A 412 -9.72 21.50 28.36
C SER A 412 -10.77 20.40 28.25
N ARG A 413 -11.32 20.18 27.04
CA ARG A 413 -12.27 19.09 26.78
C ARG A 413 -11.61 17.72 27.05
N LEU A 414 -10.36 17.54 26.62
CA LEU A 414 -9.62 16.31 26.85
C LEU A 414 -9.35 16.04 28.35
N GLN A 415 -8.94 17.06 29.10
CA GLN A 415 -8.72 16.95 30.56
C GLN A 415 -9.98 16.58 31.32
N ASN A 416 -11.14 17.07 30.88
CA ASN A 416 -12.44 16.84 31.56
C ASN A 416 -13.01 15.44 31.29
N VAL A 417 -12.46 14.66 30.35
CA VAL A 417 -12.93 13.28 30.10
C VAL A 417 -12.77 12.43 31.34
N GLN A 418 -13.84 11.79 31.78
CA GLN A 418 -13.88 10.88 32.91
C GLN A 418 -14.06 9.44 32.45
N PHE A 419 -13.91 8.48 33.37
CA PHE A 419 -14.15 7.06 33.07
C PHE A 419 -15.54 6.78 32.54
N ALA A 420 -16.56 7.48 33.09
CA ALA A 420 -17.93 7.33 32.63
C ALA A 420 -18.08 7.70 31.15
N ASP A 421 -17.35 8.74 30.71
CA ASP A 421 -17.39 9.20 29.31
C ASP A 421 -16.74 8.19 28.37
N VAL A 422 -15.59 7.61 28.79
CA VAL A 422 -14.90 6.55 28.07
C VAL A 422 -15.81 5.33 27.92
N GLY A 423 -16.43 4.87 29.01
CA GLY A 423 -17.36 3.75 28.99
C GLY A 423 -18.63 4.03 28.18
N ALA A 424 -19.15 5.26 28.21
CA ALA A 424 -20.27 5.66 27.37
C ALA A 424 -19.90 5.64 25.87
N ALA A 425 -18.72 6.17 25.52
CA ALA A 425 -18.20 6.13 24.15
C ALA A 425 -17.99 4.70 23.68
N ALA A 426 -17.41 3.82 24.51
CA ALA A 426 -17.18 2.42 24.18
C ALA A 426 -18.52 1.70 23.89
N ARG A 427 -19.50 1.80 24.78
CA ARG A 427 -20.84 1.20 24.56
C ARG A 427 -21.57 1.73 23.35
N LYS A 428 -21.34 2.99 22.97
CA LYS A 428 -21.99 3.62 21.83
C LYS A 428 -21.39 3.23 20.49
N TYR A 429 -20.06 3.00 20.42
CA TYR A 429 -19.35 2.90 19.15
C TYR A 429 -18.59 1.59 18.95
N ILE A 430 -18.46 0.75 19.97
CA ILE A 430 -17.78 -0.56 19.84
C ILE A 430 -18.81 -1.68 19.93
N HIS A 431 -18.89 -2.49 18.85
CA HIS A 431 -19.96 -3.49 18.66
C HIS A 431 -19.34 -4.86 18.31
N PRO A 432 -18.81 -5.61 19.33
CA PRO A 432 -18.20 -6.91 19.08
C PRO A 432 -19.18 -7.97 18.55
N GLU A 433 -20.48 -7.79 18.86
CA GLU A 433 -21.57 -8.68 18.44
C GLU A 433 -22.16 -8.34 17.04
N ASN A 434 -21.77 -7.19 16.45
CA ASN A 434 -22.29 -6.70 15.17
C ASN A 434 -21.15 -6.14 14.32
N CYS A 435 -20.26 -7.00 13.85
CA CYS A 435 -19.09 -6.60 13.08
C CYS A 435 -18.82 -7.56 11.92
N ILE A 436 -17.99 -7.10 11.00
CA ILE A 436 -17.43 -7.93 9.92
C ILE A 436 -15.97 -8.22 10.28
N ILE A 437 -15.63 -9.49 10.35
CA ILE A 437 -14.27 -9.98 10.50
C ILE A 437 -13.77 -10.38 9.12
N LEU A 438 -12.98 -9.52 8.50
CA LEU A 438 -12.33 -9.82 7.23
C LEU A 438 -10.97 -10.45 7.49
N VAL A 439 -10.71 -11.59 6.87
CA VAL A 439 -9.40 -12.25 6.86
C VAL A 439 -8.93 -12.44 5.43
N VAL A 440 -7.72 -11.94 5.14
CA VAL A 440 -7.02 -12.23 3.89
C VAL A 440 -5.83 -13.12 4.21
N GLY A 441 -5.84 -14.35 3.74
CA GLY A 441 -4.83 -15.35 4.10
C GLY A 441 -4.97 -16.66 3.33
N ASN A 442 -4.21 -17.67 3.73
CA ASN A 442 -4.30 -18.99 3.13
C ASN A 442 -5.65 -19.67 3.48
N LYS A 443 -6.34 -20.23 2.48
CA LYS A 443 -7.64 -20.90 2.64
C LYS A 443 -7.63 -22.02 3.70
N ASP A 444 -6.50 -22.65 3.94
CA ASP A 444 -6.38 -23.79 4.88
C ASP A 444 -6.79 -23.42 6.31
N ILE A 445 -6.67 -22.14 6.68
CA ILE A 445 -7.05 -21.66 8.01
C ILE A 445 -8.53 -21.26 8.13
N ALA A 446 -9.24 -21.10 7.01
CA ALA A 446 -10.61 -20.57 7.00
C ALA A 446 -11.55 -21.35 7.93
N GLY A 447 -11.47 -22.67 7.94
CA GLY A 447 -12.31 -23.54 8.79
C GLY A 447 -12.20 -23.22 10.28
N THR A 448 -11.07 -22.71 10.77
CA THR A 448 -10.88 -22.35 12.18
C THR A 448 -11.68 -21.11 12.60
N LEU A 449 -12.14 -20.32 11.64
CA LEU A 449 -12.85 -19.06 11.83
C LEU A 449 -14.37 -19.22 11.90
N THR A 450 -14.92 -20.37 11.51
CA THR A 450 -16.37 -20.66 11.48
C THR A 450 -17.06 -20.40 12.83
N LYS A 451 -16.35 -20.64 13.92
CA LYS A 451 -16.85 -20.43 15.29
C LYS A 451 -17.18 -18.97 15.65
N PHE A 452 -16.68 -18.00 14.87
CA PHE A 452 -16.93 -16.58 15.08
C PHE A 452 -18.13 -16.07 14.29
N ASP A 453 -18.51 -16.76 13.22
CA ASP A 453 -19.64 -16.34 12.41
C ASP A 453 -20.96 -16.66 13.09
N SER A 454 -21.93 -15.73 13.02
CA SER A 454 -23.21 -15.85 13.69
C SER A 454 -24.11 -16.96 13.13
N ASP A 455 -23.98 -17.28 11.83
CA ASP A 455 -24.70 -18.38 11.19
C ASP A 455 -23.83 -19.61 10.91
N GLY A 456 -22.53 -19.53 11.25
CA GLY A 456 -21.56 -20.59 11.05
C GLY A 456 -21.09 -20.75 9.60
N VAL A 457 -21.33 -19.77 8.73
CA VAL A 457 -20.98 -19.82 7.30
C VAL A 457 -19.98 -18.72 6.94
N ILE A 458 -18.77 -19.11 6.55
CA ILE A 458 -17.76 -18.16 6.08
C ILE A 458 -18.12 -17.70 4.66
N GLU A 459 -18.18 -16.39 4.48
CA GLU A 459 -18.39 -15.76 3.18
C GLU A 459 -17.06 -15.60 2.45
N PHE A 460 -16.87 -16.27 1.32
CA PHE A 460 -15.66 -16.10 0.51
C PHE A 460 -15.83 -14.95 -0.50
N TYR A 461 -14.79 -14.14 -0.61
CA TYR A 461 -14.73 -13.00 -1.53
C TYR A 461 -13.51 -13.09 -2.43
N ASP A 462 -13.61 -12.48 -3.61
CA ASP A 462 -12.45 -12.20 -4.43
C ASP A 462 -11.72 -10.92 -3.95
N ILE A 463 -10.61 -10.59 -4.61
CA ILE A 463 -9.81 -9.40 -4.30
C ILE A 463 -10.53 -8.07 -4.58
N ASN A 464 -11.69 -8.10 -5.24
CA ASN A 464 -12.52 -6.95 -5.57
C ASN A 464 -13.76 -6.85 -4.67
N GLY A 465 -13.89 -7.75 -3.68
CA GLY A 465 -15.03 -7.79 -2.78
C GLY A 465 -16.30 -8.36 -3.40
N ASP A 466 -16.20 -9.11 -4.50
CA ASP A 466 -17.30 -9.89 -5.03
C ASP A 466 -17.38 -11.22 -4.30
N VAL A 467 -18.63 -11.63 -3.97
CA VAL A 467 -18.87 -12.92 -3.32
C VAL A 467 -18.42 -14.04 -4.27
N LYS A 468 -17.48 -14.84 -3.83
CA LYS A 468 -17.13 -16.10 -4.49
C LYS A 468 -18.15 -17.14 -4.06
N VAL A 469 -19.10 -17.40 -4.93
CA VAL A 469 -19.86 -18.65 -4.82
C VAL A 469 -18.87 -19.77 -5.12
N ASP A 470 -18.56 -20.62 -4.14
CA ASP A 470 -17.73 -21.81 -4.38
C ASP A 470 -18.42 -22.61 -5.51
N LYS A 471 -17.90 -22.47 -6.73
CA LYS A 471 -18.21 -23.45 -7.76
C LYS A 471 -17.68 -24.79 -7.21
N PRO A 472 -18.44 -25.87 -7.24
CA PRO A 472 -17.93 -27.16 -6.79
C PRO A 472 -16.57 -27.39 -7.45
N ALA A 473 -15.59 -27.82 -6.66
CA ALA A 473 -14.24 -28.08 -7.18
C ALA A 473 -14.40 -28.97 -8.43
N LYS A 474 -13.84 -28.52 -9.56
CA LYS A 474 -13.94 -29.29 -10.80
C LYS A 474 -13.26 -30.61 -10.57
N GLU A 475 -13.96 -31.69 -10.85
CA GLU A 475 -13.42 -33.03 -10.71
C GLU A 475 -12.25 -33.20 -11.70
N LEU A 476 -11.16 -33.74 -11.20
CA LEU A 476 -10.05 -34.13 -12.07
C LEU A 476 -10.50 -35.25 -13.02
N PRO A 477 -10.10 -35.22 -14.29
CA PRO A 477 -10.37 -36.31 -15.22
C PRO A 477 -9.87 -37.63 -14.66
N LEU A 478 -10.71 -38.67 -14.74
CA LEU A 478 -10.40 -39.99 -14.21
C LEU A 478 -9.09 -40.55 -14.84
N GLY A 479 -8.11 -40.89 -14.01
CA GLY A 479 -6.85 -41.45 -14.47
C GLY A 479 -5.83 -40.41 -14.95
N LEU A 480 -6.11 -39.10 -14.88
CA LEU A 480 -5.12 -38.08 -15.17
C LEU A 480 -4.10 -38.01 -14.03
N THR A 481 -2.81 -38.01 -14.38
CA THR A 481 -1.70 -37.89 -13.43
C THR A 481 -0.89 -36.63 -13.68
N ALA A 482 -0.07 -36.22 -12.71
CA ALA A 482 0.80 -35.04 -12.85
C ALA A 482 1.81 -35.23 -13.99
N GLU A 483 2.34 -36.46 -14.15
CA GLU A 483 3.25 -36.79 -15.24
C GLU A 483 2.57 -36.62 -16.61
N LYS A 484 1.28 -37.02 -16.70
CA LYS A 484 0.54 -36.86 -17.95
C LYS A 484 0.31 -35.38 -18.29
N VAL A 485 -0.01 -34.54 -17.31
CA VAL A 485 -0.13 -33.09 -17.50
C VAL A 485 1.19 -32.49 -17.99
N LEU A 486 2.33 -32.92 -17.42
CA LEU A 486 3.63 -32.45 -17.85
C LEU A 486 4.00 -32.96 -19.27
N GLU A 487 3.66 -34.21 -19.62
CA GLU A 487 3.81 -34.72 -20.98
C GLU A 487 3.01 -33.91 -22.01
N ASP A 488 1.74 -33.60 -21.70
CA ASP A 488 0.87 -32.83 -22.57
C ASP A 488 1.39 -31.41 -22.78
N TYR A 489 1.97 -30.79 -21.74
CA TYR A 489 2.72 -29.54 -21.86
C TYR A 489 3.88 -29.67 -22.86
N PHE A 490 4.72 -30.69 -22.73
CA PHE A 490 5.81 -30.89 -23.68
C PHE A 490 5.32 -31.12 -25.10
N PHE A 491 4.23 -31.83 -25.29
CA PHE A 491 3.62 -32.00 -26.61
C PHE A 491 3.11 -30.67 -27.18
N ALA A 492 2.45 -29.86 -26.35
CA ALA A 492 1.91 -28.57 -26.74
C ALA A 492 3.02 -27.56 -27.17
N ILE A 493 4.18 -27.57 -26.50
CA ILE A 493 5.25 -26.64 -26.85
C ILE A 493 6.16 -27.15 -27.97
N THR A 494 6.27 -28.47 -28.17
CA THR A 494 7.21 -29.03 -29.18
C THR A 494 6.52 -29.48 -30.45
N GLY A 495 5.20 -29.69 -30.43
CA GLY A 495 4.43 -30.29 -31.53
C GLY A 495 4.71 -31.78 -31.73
N GLU A 496 5.43 -32.43 -30.80
CA GLU A 496 5.73 -33.86 -30.83
C GLU A 496 4.58 -34.65 -30.19
N SER A 497 4.53 -35.97 -30.47
CA SER A 497 3.49 -36.85 -29.93
C SER A 497 4.02 -37.96 -29.02
N THR A 498 5.33 -37.99 -28.77
CA THR A 498 5.96 -38.94 -27.85
C THR A 498 7.10 -38.31 -27.08
N MET A 499 7.30 -38.68 -25.83
CA MET A 499 8.40 -38.14 -25.00
C MET A 499 9.78 -38.45 -25.60
N LYS A 500 9.94 -39.60 -26.26
CA LYS A 500 11.16 -39.95 -26.99
C LYS A 500 11.52 -38.95 -28.10
N SER A 501 10.53 -38.44 -28.83
CA SER A 501 10.73 -37.40 -29.85
C SER A 501 10.99 -36.02 -29.22
N VAL A 502 10.33 -35.68 -28.14
CA VAL A 502 10.59 -34.50 -27.32
C VAL A 502 12.04 -34.48 -26.86
N GLU A 503 12.51 -35.56 -26.18
CA GLU A 503 13.90 -35.67 -25.72
C GLU A 503 14.91 -35.56 -26.86
N LYS A 504 14.63 -36.20 -28.01
CA LYS A 504 15.50 -36.13 -29.21
C LYS A 504 15.59 -34.68 -29.71
N LYS A 505 14.53 -33.89 -29.63
CA LYS A 505 14.48 -32.49 -30.02
C LYS A 505 15.30 -31.63 -29.07
N TYR A 506 15.13 -31.80 -27.76
CA TYR A 506 15.89 -31.08 -26.73
C TYR A 506 17.38 -31.44 -26.70
N LYS A 507 17.76 -32.68 -26.97
CA LYS A 507 19.16 -33.11 -27.09
C LYS A 507 19.94 -32.38 -28.19
N LYS A 508 19.26 -31.78 -29.18
CA LYS A 508 19.89 -30.97 -30.23
C LYS A 508 20.20 -29.54 -29.75
N ILE A 509 19.58 -29.08 -28.66
CA ILE A 509 19.86 -27.76 -28.12
C ILE A 509 21.09 -27.84 -27.25
N LYS A 510 22.16 -27.15 -27.66
CA LYS A 510 23.44 -27.10 -26.96
C LYS A 510 23.58 -25.85 -26.11
N ASP A 511 23.04 -24.76 -26.59
CA ASP A 511 22.97 -23.47 -25.88
C ASP A 511 21.71 -22.72 -26.24
N ILE A 512 21.26 -21.83 -25.31
CA ILE A 512 20.16 -20.91 -25.52
C ILE A 512 20.50 -19.58 -24.87
N THR A 513 20.21 -18.50 -25.58
CA THR A 513 20.27 -17.12 -25.07
C THR A 513 18.88 -16.51 -25.12
N ILE A 514 18.43 -15.91 -24.04
CA ILE A 514 17.15 -15.18 -23.96
C ILE A 514 17.44 -13.76 -23.49
N VAL A 515 16.96 -12.77 -24.25
CA VAL A 515 17.02 -11.35 -23.89
C VAL A 515 15.62 -10.87 -23.57
N MET A 516 15.47 -10.26 -22.41
CA MET A 516 14.21 -9.71 -21.94
C MET A 516 14.39 -8.24 -21.61
N GLU A 517 13.36 -7.45 -21.81
CA GLU A 517 13.36 -6.03 -21.48
C GLU A 517 12.14 -5.66 -20.65
N THR A 518 12.32 -4.66 -19.79
CA THR A 518 11.25 -4.00 -19.05
C THR A 518 11.59 -2.55 -18.79
N GLU A 519 10.60 -1.78 -18.36
CA GLU A 519 10.79 -0.41 -17.90
C GLU A 519 10.34 -0.29 -16.44
N MET A 520 11.24 0.17 -15.57
CA MET A 520 10.94 0.38 -14.17
C MET A 520 11.32 1.81 -13.77
N GLN A 521 10.33 2.57 -13.27
CA GLN A 521 10.50 3.98 -12.90
C GLN A 521 11.09 4.87 -14.01
N GLY A 522 10.74 4.61 -15.28
CA GLY A 522 11.25 5.35 -16.43
C GLY A 522 12.64 4.90 -16.91
N MET A 523 13.25 3.89 -16.27
CA MET A 523 14.54 3.35 -16.65
C MET A 523 14.36 2.02 -17.40
N LYS A 524 15.01 1.88 -18.56
CA LYS A 524 15.06 0.61 -19.28
C LYS A 524 16.00 -0.36 -18.60
N LEU A 525 15.47 -1.54 -18.30
CA LEU A 525 16.20 -2.69 -17.79
C LEU A 525 16.25 -3.78 -18.86
N GLN A 526 17.41 -4.36 -19.08
CA GLN A 526 17.59 -5.52 -19.96
C GLN A 526 18.18 -6.67 -19.16
N ILE A 527 17.55 -7.84 -19.27
CA ILE A 527 18.00 -9.08 -18.67
C ILE A 527 18.46 -10.01 -19.77
N THR A 528 19.69 -10.46 -19.70
CA THR A 528 20.23 -11.48 -20.60
C THR A 528 20.51 -12.75 -19.81
N THR A 529 19.88 -13.86 -20.22
CA THR A 529 20.19 -15.19 -19.68
C THR A 529 20.78 -16.06 -20.76
N LYS A 530 21.81 -16.85 -20.41
CA LYS A 530 22.36 -17.87 -21.29
C LYS A 530 22.49 -19.18 -20.54
N GLN A 531 22.16 -20.27 -21.21
CA GLN A 531 22.39 -21.61 -20.71
C GLN A 531 23.18 -22.41 -21.75
N MET A 532 24.09 -23.29 -21.28
CA MET A 532 24.80 -24.23 -22.12
C MET A 532 24.77 -25.62 -21.48
N ALA A 533 24.46 -26.61 -22.29
CA ALA A 533 24.42 -28.01 -21.84
C ALA A 533 25.80 -28.48 -21.32
N PRO A 534 25.82 -29.30 -20.25
CA PRO A 534 24.67 -29.82 -19.54
C PRO A 534 24.12 -28.89 -18.46
N ASN A 535 24.94 -27.97 -17.87
CA ASN A 535 24.61 -27.25 -16.65
C ASN A 535 25.39 -25.93 -16.47
N LYS A 536 25.67 -25.17 -17.54
CA LYS A 536 26.27 -23.83 -17.41
C LYS A 536 25.21 -22.75 -17.49
N SER A 537 25.36 -21.71 -16.68
CA SER A 537 24.42 -20.64 -16.56
C SER A 537 25.10 -19.27 -16.52
N PHE A 538 24.47 -18.30 -17.18
CA PHE A 538 24.85 -16.88 -17.20
C PHE A 538 23.60 -16.04 -17.04
N PHE A 539 23.67 -15.06 -16.16
CA PHE A 539 22.65 -14.05 -15.94
C PHE A 539 23.33 -12.67 -15.92
N GLU A 540 22.73 -11.69 -16.60
CA GLU A 540 23.19 -10.32 -16.57
C GLU A 540 21.98 -9.37 -16.57
N LEU A 541 21.99 -8.40 -15.64
CA LEU A 541 21.04 -7.30 -15.55
C LEU A 541 21.76 -6.01 -15.94
N ASN A 542 21.30 -5.38 -17.00
CA ASN A 542 21.78 -4.10 -17.48
C ASN A 542 20.71 -3.02 -17.25
N MET A 543 21.15 -1.87 -16.78
CA MET A 543 20.32 -0.67 -16.61
C MET A 543 20.99 0.48 -17.38
N GLN A 544 20.30 1.01 -18.39
CA GLN A 544 20.80 2.09 -19.26
C GLN A 544 22.20 1.81 -19.85
N GLY A 545 22.50 0.56 -20.17
CA GLY A 545 23.77 0.15 -20.75
C GLY A 545 24.89 -0.15 -19.73
N MET A 546 24.63 -0.03 -18.44
CA MET A 546 25.55 -0.41 -17.36
C MET A 546 25.14 -1.76 -16.76
N THR A 547 26.10 -2.66 -16.56
CA THR A 547 25.86 -3.93 -15.86
C THR A 547 25.69 -3.68 -14.37
N VAL A 548 24.46 -3.90 -13.86
CA VAL A 548 24.10 -3.76 -12.45
C VAL A 548 24.39 -5.02 -11.66
N GLN A 549 24.14 -6.16 -12.29
CA GLN A 549 24.38 -7.49 -11.72
C GLN A 549 24.75 -8.47 -12.82
N LYS A 550 25.72 -9.31 -12.52
CA LYS A 550 26.12 -10.44 -13.38
C LYS A 550 26.35 -11.66 -12.50
N GLN A 551 25.88 -12.82 -12.93
CA GLN A 551 26.12 -14.09 -12.28
C GLN A 551 26.51 -15.13 -13.33
N VAL A 552 27.53 -15.90 -13.04
CA VAL A 552 28.04 -16.94 -13.94
C VAL A 552 28.29 -18.25 -13.19
N PHE A 553 28.08 -19.36 -13.88
CA PHE A 553 28.35 -20.69 -13.37
C PHE A 553 28.87 -21.59 -14.50
N ASP A 554 30.04 -22.20 -14.32
CA ASP A 554 30.71 -22.99 -15.35
C ASP A 554 30.39 -24.49 -15.32
N GLY A 555 29.47 -24.89 -14.43
CA GLY A 555 29.08 -26.27 -14.17
C GLY A 555 29.72 -26.85 -12.91
N LYS A 556 30.69 -26.14 -12.29
CA LYS A 556 31.33 -26.51 -11.03
C LYS A 556 31.48 -25.35 -10.07
N ASN A 557 31.95 -24.21 -10.56
CA ASN A 557 32.20 -23.00 -9.81
C ASN A 557 31.39 -21.86 -10.39
N GLY A 558 31.06 -20.87 -9.57
CA GLY A 558 30.32 -19.70 -9.98
C GLY A 558 30.58 -18.51 -9.10
N GLY A 559 30.09 -17.36 -9.54
CA GLY A 559 30.16 -16.13 -8.78
C GLY A 559 29.20 -15.08 -9.29
N SER A 560 29.00 -14.06 -8.47
CA SER A 560 28.23 -12.89 -8.79
C SER A 560 29.07 -11.63 -8.69
N SER A 561 28.83 -10.66 -9.57
CA SER A 561 29.40 -9.32 -9.53
C SER A 561 28.33 -8.29 -9.73
N GLY A 562 28.45 -7.14 -9.06
CA GLY A 562 27.49 -6.07 -9.13
C GLY A 562 27.94 -4.84 -8.36
N MET A 563 27.02 -3.94 -8.05
CA MET A 563 27.31 -2.69 -7.32
C MET A 563 27.93 -2.92 -5.93
N GLN A 564 27.74 -4.10 -5.33
CA GLN A 564 28.31 -4.47 -4.03
C GLN A 564 29.65 -5.19 -4.14
N GLY A 565 30.23 -5.31 -5.33
CA GLY A 565 31.50 -5.97 -5.58
C GLY A 565 31.37 -7.34 -6.21
N LYS A 566 32.45 -8.15 -6.11
CA LYS A 566 32.53 -9.53 -6.62
C LYS A 566 32.45 -10.52 -5.45
N LYS A 567 31.65 -11.59 -5.60
CA LYS A 567 31.49 -12.66 -4.62
C LYS A 567 31.49 -14.03 -5.33
N ALA A 568 32.31 -14.97 -4.89
CA ALA A 568 32.19 -16.36 -5.30
C ALA A 568 30.93 -17.00 -4.67
N LEU A 569 30.32 -17.95 -5.38
CA LEU A 569 29.23 -18.77 -4.83
C LEU A 569 29.84 -19.90 -4.00
N GLU A 570 29.39 -20.06 -2.76
CA GLU A 570 29.84 -21.07 -1.81
C GLU A 570 28.67 -21.67 -1.04
N GLY A 571 28.87 -22.87 -0.44
CA GLY A 571 27.86 -23.50 0.41
C GLY A 571 26.52 -23.72 -0.28
N GLU A 572 25.40 -23.35 0.40
CA GLU A 572 24.05 -23.52 -0.09
C GLU A 572 23.79 -22.74 -1.40
N GLU A 573 24.38 -21.55 -1.56
CA GLU A 573 24.23 -20.75 -2.78
C GLU A 573 24.81 -21.47 -4.01
N LEU A 574 25.95 -22.18 -3.84
CA LEU A 574 26.56 -22.94 -4.91
C LEU A 574 25.74 -24.20 -5.25
N GLU A 575 25.21 -24.91 -4.25
CA GLU A 575 24.38 -26.10 -4.48
C GLU A 575 23.07 -25.72 -5.19
N ALA A 576 22.39 -24.65 -4.76
CA ALA A 576 21.20 -24.13 -5.44
C ALA A 576 21.50 -23.76 -6.91
N MET A 577 22.65 -23.15 -7.17
CA MET A 577 23.06 -22.81 -8.55
C MET A 577 23.34 -24.05 -9.40
N LYS A 578 23.93 -25.10 -8.85
CA LYS A 578 24.11 -26.36 -9.55
C LYS A 578 22.81 -26.94 -10.07
N GLU A 579 21.79 -26.90 -9.22
CA GLU A 579 20.47 -27.39 -9.58
C GLU A 579 19.75 -26.48 -10.59
N GLN A 580 19.79 -25.15 -10.39
CA GLN A 580 19.15 -24.18 -11.28
C GLN A 580 19.78 -24.15 -12.68
N ALA A 581 21.08 -24.40 -12.77
CA ALA A 581 21.81 -24.39 -14.03
C ALA A 581 21.55 -25.63 -14.91
N ILE A 582 20.87 -26.68 -14.40
CA ILE A 582 20.57 -27.88 -15.19
C ILE A 582 19.68 -27.50 -16.36
N MET A 583 20.21 -27.64 -17.56
CA MET A 583 19.48 -27.31 -18.77
C MET A 583 18.35 -28.31 -19.00
N ASN A 584 17.13 -27.79 -19.29
CA ASN A 584 15.92 -28.58 -19.49
C ASN A 584 15.57 -29.46 -18.27
N LYS A 585 15.68 -28.90 -17.07
CA LYS A 585 15.50 -29.60 -15.79
C LYS A 585 14.16 -30.33 -15.70
N GLU A 586 13.09 -29.75 -16.24
CA GLU A 586 11.75 -30.31 -16.21
C GLU A 586 11.66 -31.71 -16.89
N LEU A 587 12.45 -31.96 -17.93
CA LEU A 587 12.56 -33.28 -18.56
C LEU A 587 13.27 -34.33 -17.71
N LYS A 588 13.96 -33.91 -16.66
CA LYS A 588 14.82 -34.72 -15.80
C LYS A 588 14.29 -34.88 -14.38
N TYR A 589 13.08 -34.39 -14.09
CA TYR A 589 12.53 -34.43 -12.73
C TYR A 589 12.60 -35.81 -12.10
N LYS A 590 12.23 -36.87 -12.85
CA LYS A 590 12.33 -38.24 -12.37
C LYS A 590 13.76 -38.69 -12.06
N GLU A 591 14.72 -38.32 -12.92
CA GLU A 591 16.16 -38.67 -12.74
C GLU A 591 16.78 -37.89 -11.56
N LEU A 592 16.25 -36.68 -11.29
CA LEU A 592 16.71 -35.80 -10.22
C LEU A 592 15.98 -36.07 -8.87
N GLY A 593 15.10 -37.08 -8.82
CA GLY A 593 14.39 -37.46 -7.60
C GLY A 593 13.24 -36.54 -7.20
N TYR A 594 12.70 -35.77 -8.14
CA TYR A 594 11.51 -34.94 -7.88
C TYR A 594 10.26 -35.80 -7.81
N THR A 595 9.34 -35.39 -6.96
CA THR A 595 7.97 -35.96 -6.90
C THR A 595 6.97 -34.98 -7.48
N LEU A 596 6.00 -35.51 -8.24
CA LEU A 596 4.94 -34.74 -8.86
C LEU A 596 3.60 -35.21 -8.30
N LYS A 597 2.71 -34.26 -8.00
CA LYS A 597 1.34 -34.56 -7.57
C LYS A 597 0.35 -33.61 -8.24
N LEU A 598 -0.65 -34.16 -8.91
CA LEU A 598 -1.78 -33.40 -9.43
C LEU A 598 -2.76 -33.10 -8.28
N GLU A 599 -2.97 -31.81 -7.97
CA GLU A 599 -3.77 -31.41 -6.81
C GLU A 599 -5.23 -31.14 -7.18
N SER A 600 -5.47 -30.29 -8.15
CA SER A 600 -6.79 -29.72 -8.45
C SER A 600 -6.84 -29.06 -9.83
N ILE A 601 -8.03 -28.62 -10.22
CA ILE A 601 -8.22 -27.60 -11.26
C ILE A 601 -8.54 -26.29 -10.56
N GLU A 602 -7.72 -25.26 -10.79
CA GLU A 602 -7.91 -23.92 -10.25
C GLU A 602 -8.03 -22.90 -11.38
N GLU A 603 -8.73 -21.79 -11.11
CA GLU A 603 -8.87 -20.71 -12.08
C GLU A 603 -7.64 -19.80 -12.02
N VAL A 604 -6.92 -19.66 -13.12
CA VAL A 604 -5.78 -18.75 -13.28
C VAL A 604 -6.10 -17.76 -14.40
N ASN A 605 -6.15 -16.47 -14.10
CA ASN A 605 -6.46 -15.40 -15.07
C ASN A 605 -7.77 -15.65 -15.87
N GLY A 606 -8.82 -16.20 -15.19
CA GLY A 606 -10.12 -16.47 -15.80
C GLY A 606 -10.20 -17.76 -16.61
N LYS A 607 -9.16 -18.59 -16.60
CA LYS A 607 -9.11 -19.90 -17.26
C LYS A 607 -8.79 -21.02 -16.29
N ASP A 608 -9.31 -22.20 -16.58
CA ASP A 608 -9.00 -23.39 -15.79
C ASP A 608 -7.57 -23.86 -16.02
N ALA A 609 -6.88 -24.17 -14.96
CA ALA A 609 -5.53 -24.73 -15.00
C ALA A 609 -5.38 -25.91 -14.04
N TYR A 610 -4.67 -26.94 -14.47
CA TYR A 610 -4.23 -28.03 -13.62
C TYR A 610 -3.11 -27.55 -12.70
N LYS A 611 -3.32 -27.67 -11.39
CA LYS A 611 -2.30 -27.37 -10.37
C LYS A 611 -1.49 -28.64 -10.11
N VAL A 612 -0.20 -28.54 -10.35
CA VAL A 612 0.77 -29.62 -10.10
C VAL A 612 1.75 -29.19 -9.04
N THR A 613 1.81 -29.91 -7.92
CA THR A 613 2.84 -29.78 -6.90
C THR A 613 4.09 -30.49 -7.36
N ILE A 614 5.22 -29.81 -7.28
CA ILE A 614 6.55 -30.30 -7.65
C ILE A 614 7.44 -30.15 -6.43
N THR A 615 7.89 -31.27 -5.86
CA THR A 615 8.77 -31.29 -4.69
C THR A 615 10.16 -31.81 -5.12
N ASN A 616 11.22 -31.07 -4.85
CA ASN A 616 12.58 -31.48 -5.13
C ASN A 616 13.10 -32.49 -4.09
N SER A 617 14.32 -33.00 -4.29
CA SER A 617 14.94 -33.99 -3.39
C SER A 617 15.23 -33.45 -1.98
N GLU A 618 15.26 -32.13 -1.79
CA GLU A 618 15.48 -31.45 -0.50
C GLU A 618 14.17 -31.13 0.22
N GLY A 619 13.02 -31.41 -0.40
CA GLY A 619 11.69 -31.15 0.15
C GLY A 619 11.14 -29.76 -0.16
N GLU A 620 11.80 -28.97 -0.99
CA GLU A 620 11.29 -27.68 -1.43
C GLU A 620 10.12 -27.85 -2.40
N VAL A 621 9.08 -27.09 -2.22
CA VAL A 621 7.83 -27.19 -2.96
C VAL A 621 7.63 -25.99 -3.87
N LYS A 622 7.23 -26.25 -5.12
CA LYS A 622 6.68 -25.25 -6.04
C LYS A 622 5.41 -25.79 -6.69
N TYR A 623 4.58 -24.88 -7.17
CA TYR A 623 3.34 -25.20 -7.85
C TYR A 623 3.43 -24.67 -9.28
N ASP A 624 3.28 -25.56 -10.28
CA ASP A 624 3.13 -25.18 -11.67
C ASP A 624 1.67 -25.37 -12.10
N TYR A 625 1.17 -24.41 -12.87
CA TYR A 625 -0.21 -24.40 -13.36
C TYR A 625 -0.22 -24.50 -14.88
N PHE A 626 -0.97 -25.47 -15.40
CA PHE A 626 -1.06 -25.76 -16.83
C PHE A 626 -2.50 -25.54 -17.30
N ASP A 627 -2.70 -24.65 -18.26
CA ASP A 627 -4.00 -24.36 -18.84
C ASP A 627 -4.66 -25.63 -19.40
N VAL A 628 -5.91 -25.90 -19.02
CA VAL A 628 -6.61 -27.15 -19.34
C VAL A 628 -6.82 -27.33 -20.86
N GLU A 629 -7.05 -26.22 -21.59
CA GLU A 629 -7.35 -26.28 -23.02
C GLU A 629 -6.08 -26.36 -23.88
N SER A 630 -5.09 -25.52 -23.57
CA SER A 630 -3.87 -25.40 -24.38
C SER A 630 -2.73 -26.28 -23.90
N SER A 631 -2.82 -26.84 -22.68
CA SER A 631 -1.75 -27.55 -21.96
C SER A 631 -0.49 -26.71 -21.75
N LEU A 632 -0.53 -25.39 -21.95
CA LEU A 632 0.61 -24.51 -21.74
C LEU A 632 0.74 -24.16 -20.26
N LYS A 633 1.99 -24.05 -19.79
CA LYS A 633 2.26 -23.54 -18.44
C LYS A 633 1.92 -22.04 -18.40
N VAL A 634 1.03 -21.64 -17.50
CA VAL A 634 0.55 -20.26 -17.40
C VAL A 634 0.98 -19.56 -16.12
N TYR A 635 1.31 -20.32 -15.06
CA TYR A 635 1.66 -19.77 -13.77
C TYR A 635 2.58 -20.71 -12.99
N THR A 636 3.46 -20.14 -12.20
CA THR A 636 4.30 -20.87 -11.23
C THR A 636 4.34 -20.08 -9.94
N THR A 637 4.26 -20.75 -8.79
CA THR A 637 4.48 -20.12 -7.47
C THR A 637 5.35 -21.01 -6.59
N SER A 638 6.18 -20.37 -5.77
CA SER A 638 7.07 -21.01 -4.80
C SER A 638 7.31 -20.09 -3.61
N THR A 639 7.79 -20.62 -2.51
CA THR A 639 8.30 -19.83 -1.39
C THR A 639 9.80 -19.67 -1.52
N GLU A 640 10.29 -18.45 -1.48
CA GLU A 640 11.72 -18.12 -1.50
C GLU A 640 12.10 -17.43 -0.18
N LYS A 641 13.34 -17.61 0.29
CA LYS A 641 13.87 -16.89 1.46
C LYS A 641 14.47 -15.57 1.01
N GLY A 642 13.99 -14.47 1.60
CA GLY A 642 14.56 -13.14 1.44
C GLY A 642 15.96 -13.02 2.05
N PRO A 643 16.70 -11.93 1.78
CA PRO A 643 18.04 -11.70 2.31
C PRO A 643 18.11 -11.65 3.85
N ASP A 644 17.01 -11.39 4.51
CA ASP A 644 16.84 -11.33 5.98
C ASP A 644 16.31 -12.66 6.57
N GLY A 645 16.20 -13.71 5.74
CA GLY A 645 15.66 -15.02 6.11
C GLY A 645 14.14 -15.09 6.17
N THR A 646 13.43 -14.02 5.83
CA THR A 646 11.96 -14.04 5.73
C THR A 646 11.52 -14.86 4.52
N GLU A 647 10.47 -15.67 4.70
CA GLU A 647 9.86 -16.39 3.61
C GLU A 647 8.97 -15.44 2.79
N MET A 648 9.19 -15.43 1.49
CA MET A 648 8.47 -14.60 0.53
C MET A 648 7.88 -15.49 -0.57
N GLU A 649 6.62 -15.23 -0.92
CA GLU A 649 6.03 -15.87 -2.10
C GLU A 649 6.67 -15.28 -3.37
N SER A 650 7.22 -16.17 -4.20
CA SER A 650 7.67 -15.86 -5.55
C SER A 650 6.70 -16.45 -6.55
N TYR A 651 6.32 -15.66 -7.57
CA TYR A 651 5.49 -16.17 -8.65
C TYR A 651 5.97 -15.70 -10.02
N SER A 652 5.60 -16.45 -11.05
CA SER A 652 5.78 -16.07 -12.45
C SER A 652 4.56 -16.45 -13.27
N GLU A 653 4.08 -15.52 -14.10
CA GLU A 653 3.07 -15.77 -15.12
C GLU A 653 3.74 -15.89 -16.49
N TYR A 654 3.17 -16.70 -17.37
CA TYR A 654 3.70 -16.95 -18.72
C TYR A 654 2.59 -16.77 -19.75
N SER A 655 2.85 -15.96 -20.79
CA SER A 655 1.92 -15.73 -21.88
C SER A 655 2.63 -15.45 -23.20
N ASP A 656 1.88 -15.23 -24.28
CA ASP A 656 2.40 -14.92 -25.61
C ASP A 656 3.42 -15.95 -26.10
N TYR A 657 3.02 -17.23 -26.11
CA TYR A 657 3.88 -18.34 -26.57
C TYR A 657 4.12 -18.27 -28.08
N LYS A 658 5.40 -18.19 -28.51
CA LYS A 658 5.80 -18.15 -29.92
C LYS A 658 6.80 -19.25 -30.23
N ASP A 659 6.74 -19.77 -31.46
CA ASP A 659 7.68 -20.80 -31.95
C ASP A 659 9.07 -20.21 -32.21
N VAL A 660 10.09 -20.85 -31.64
CA VAL A 660 11.49 -20.60 -31.96
C VAL A 660 12.19 -21.93 -32.19
N ASN A 661 12.55 -22.18 -33.42
CA ASN A 661 13.19 -23.45 -33.86
C ASN A 661 12.36 -24.70 -33.54
N GLY A 662 11.04 -24.62 -33.63
CA GLY A 662 10.11 -25.71 -33.43
C GLY A 662 9.80 -25.98 -31.94
N ILE A 663 10.13 -25.09 -31.03
CA ILE A 663 9.72 -25.12 -29.61
C ILE A 663 9.08 -23.78 -29.28
N LYS A 664 7.91 -23.83 -28.63
CA LYS A 664 7.22 -22.61 -28.17
C LYS A 664 7.81 -22.15 -26.85
N TYR A 665 8.16 -20.84 -26.76
CA TYR A 665 8.59 -20.16 -25.56
C TYR A 665 7.65 -19.01 -25.22
N PRO A 666 7.43 -18.70 -23.92
CA PRO A 666 6.64 -17.52 -23.52
C PRO A 666 7.41 -16.24 -23.79
N PHE A 667 6.82 -15.31 -24.52
CA PHE A 667 7.41 -14.00 -24.84
C PHE A 667 7.00 -12.91 -23.85
N THR A 668 6.01 -13.15 -23.01
CA THR A 668 5.69 -12.29 -21.88
C THR A 668 5.81 -13.09 -20.60
N ARG A 669 6.56 -12.56 -19.63
CA ARG A 669 6.72 -13.13 -18.30
C ARG A 669 6.46 -12.05 -17.26
N THR A 670 5.49 -12.24 -16.39
CA THR A 670 5.26 -11.35 -15.24
C THR A 670 5.78 -12.06 -13.99
N ARG A 671 6.58 -11.39 -13.18
CA ARG A 671 7.06 -11.93 -11.91
C ARG A 671 7.11 -10.85 -10.84
N ASN A 672 7.03 -11.26 -9.57
CA ASN A 672 7.35 -10.37 -8.48
C ASN A 672 8.89 -10.29 -8.29
N MET A 673 9.37 -9.08 -8.06
CA MET A 673 10.75 -8.77 -7.67
C MET A 673 10.68 -7.99 -6.35
N GLY A 674 10.71 -8.71 -5.23
CA GLY A 674 10.35 -8.14 -3.94
C GLY A 674 8.88 -7.68 -3.94
N PRO A 675 8.58 -6.46 -3.45
CA PRO A 675 7.20 -5.95 -3.42
C PRO A 675 6.67 -5.48 -4.78
N GLN A 676 7.50 -5.46 -5.83
CA GLN A 676 7.12 -4.96 -7.15
C GLN A 676 6.80 -6.10 -8.11
N VAL A 677 5.79 -5.89 -8.94
CA VAL A 677 5.43 -6.78 -10.05
C VAL A 677 6.03 -6.22 -11.33
N VAL A 678 6.82 -7.03 -12.01
CA VAL A 678 7.54 -6.62 -13.22
C VAL A 678 7.11 -7.50 -14.39
N GLU A 679 6.67 -6.89 -15.47
CA GLU A 679 6.43 -7.57 -16.74
C GLU A 679 7.70 -7.49 -17.61
N LEU A 680 8.20 -8.64 -17.99
CA LEU A 680 9.38 -8.82 -18.83
C LEU A 680 8.91 -9.24 -20.22
N THR A 681 9.22 -8.44 -21.23
CA THR A 681 9.00 -8.79 -22.64
C THR A 681 10.25 -9.44 -23.20
N VAL A 682 10.15 -10.66 -23.73
CA VAL A 682 11.25 -11.32 -24.43
C VAL A 682 11.40 -10.65 -25.80
N THR A 683 12.57 -10.07 -26.02
CA THR A 683 12.91 -9.38 -27.29
C THR A 683 13.67 -10.26 -28.25
N ASP A 684 14.42 -11.26 -27.74
CA ASP A 684 15.20 -12.18 -28.58
C ASP A 684 15.41 -13.54 -27.89
N ILE A 685 15.29 -14.62 -28.66
CA ILE A 685 15.68 -15.98 -28.27
C ILE A 685 16.56 -16.60 -29.35
N LYS A 686 17.81 -16.95 -29.00
CA LYS A 686 18.75 -17.63 -29.87
C LYS A 686 19.04 -19.03 -29.37
N VAL A 687 18.71 -20.03 -30.17
CA VAL A 687 18.99 -21.44 -29.90
C VAL A 687 20.19 -21.88 -30.71
N ASN A 688 21.18 -22.52 -30.10
CA ASN A 688 22.44 -22.97 -30.72
C ASN A 688 23.24 -21.80 -31.35
N ALA A 689 23.31 -20.69 -30.61
CA ALA A 689 24.04 -19.48 -31.03
C ALA A 689 25.56 -19.64 -30.96
N LYS A 690 26.06 -20.83 -30.56
CA LYS A 690 27.47 -21.14 -30.33
C LYS A 690 28.12 -20.25 -29.26
N VAL A 691 27.38 -20.10 -28.13
CA VAL A 691 27.89 -19.36 -26.96
C VAL A 691 29.22 -19.95 -26.51
N LYS A 692 30.21 -19.10 -26.22
CA LYS A 692 31.54 -19.56 -25.81
C LYS A 692 31.54 -20.04 -24.36
N ALA A 693 32.21 -21.15 -24.06
CA ALA A 693 32.33 -21.67 -22.69
C ALA A 693 32.98 -20.67 -21.73
N SER A 694 33.85 -19.79 -22.22
CA SER A 694 34.51 -18.74 -21.45
C SER A 694 33.52 -17.66 -20.91
N GLU A 695 32.34 -17.56 -21.48
CA GLU A 695 31.32 -16.60 -20.99
C GLU A 695 30.70 -17.01 -19.62
N PHE A 696 30.87 -18.28 -19.26
CA PHE A 696 30.38 -18.86 -18.02
C PHE A 696 31.42 -18.95 -16.91
N THR A 697 32.67 -18.57 -17.22
CA THR A 697 33.79 -18.70 -16.28
C THR A 697 33.78 -17.60 -15.24
N TRP A 698 33.95 -17.97 -13.99
CA TRP A 698 34.14 -17.04 -12.87
C TRP A 698 35.64 -16.79 -12.69
N GLU A 699 36.07 -15.53 -12.78
CA GLU A 699 37.44 -15.06 -12.60
C GLU A 699 37.57 -14.16 -11.36
#